data_9028977f085ec681d50cac9ac407f297
#
_entry.id   9028977f085ec681d50cac9ac407f297
#
_cell.length_a   1.000
_cell.length_b   1.000
_cell.length_c   1.000
_cell.angle_alpha   90.00
_cell.angle_beta   90.00
_cell.angle_gamma   90.00
#
_symmetry.space_group_name_H-M   'P 1'
#
loop_
_entity.id
_entity.type
_entity.pdbx_description
1 polymer ?
#
loop_
_entity_poly.entity_id
_entity_poly.type
_entity_poly.pdbx_seq_one_letter_code
_entity_poly.pdbx_strand_id
1 'polypeptide(L)'
;MRLSGRVLSLFILLLAWPARAPAKRLPVRVYTTADGLPCNQIYRIVPDSRGFLWVCTTEGLSRFDGYEFTTYGTDQGLPRSAVFDLIETRSGDYWAATSGGLCRFHPGPQSGPMFRPYRVTGDPKTEFARAILEDRTGAIWCGTHDGLYRLEPPDSARLIDLGMPRGNRYQMAVHALLEDRDGAIWAGTGSGLYRRRRDGQTRRYTTQDGLPDDDVSAVLEDRQGQIWIGCATGLCRTLPHPAASARLVARVFTTKDGLSGNFVNAILETSEGRLWFSSFGGLSELTSIAEPDHPHFQNYRAAEGLSDRGVGTLAEDRERNLWVGGDGAIKIASRGFTTYGLPDGIHDPNITSIFEDLAGDLCVLSEELHGLWINRLDGQRFRATKPKFPPAIHYFGWGWNQTALQDRAGEWWIATGAGLLRFPKVASIEQLARTSPKAFYNARNGLVPDDVFRLFEDSAGDIWFSTAADRGPRNGLSQWMRATGSFRDHSSVTNSLAKVFRQDRQGALWIGFNSGLARYRNGRFEFFAVADGLPAGDINDLYLDRSGRLWIASTDGGLGRIDDPGAPHPHIVTISTAQGLSGNAVQCITEDLSGRIYVTTGHGVDRLDPDGGGIRHYTTADGLSPGEFQAAYRDRHGTLWFATHLGLSQLVPEPDRPRSAPPILITRVSVSGTAYPISSLGESQISGPVLSPGQNFIQFDFVGLGFGAGEKLRYQYRLESAADDWSPPAENRSVHYASLSPGRYRFLVRALNAQGLGSAQPAAVSFTVLPPFWMRWWFVLPAGTALAMLLYAAHRYRLGRLLELERVRTRIATDLHDDIGASLSQISILSEVARRRAGDVDALQKPLAEIAGASRELLASMSDIVWSINPQRDRLRDLLQRMRRFATDGFTARNIEFQFHAPEAELEGKLDPDMRRQVFLIFKESVNNILRHADCTQVEIRFAVEKAGLVLSVRDDGKGFDATQPPAGNGLASMRQRAASLNGSLEITVDGARGTRVTLRVPGITYLHR
;
A
#
# COMPACT_ATOMS: atom_id res chain seq x y z
N MET A 1 -56.63 -48.97 45.83
CA MET A 1 -56.74 -47.52 45.70
C MET A 1 -55.93 -46.80 46.74
N ARG A 2 -54.68 -46.55 46.51
CA ARG A 2 -53.79 -45.59 47.22
C ARG A 2 -52.38 -45.60 46.56
N LEU A 3 -52.29 -45.17 45.28
CA LEU A 3 -51.01 -45.03 44.54
C LEU A 3 -51.03 -43.83 43.58
N SER A 4 -51.89 -42.80 43.83
CA SER A 4 -52.02 -41.65 42.94
C SER A 4 -51.47 -40.30 43.47
N GLY A 5 -50.97 -40.26 44.74
CA GLY A 5 -50.50 -38.99 45.33
C GLY A 5 -48.99 -38.67 45.21
N ARG A 6 -48.16 -39.70 45.03
CA ARG A 6 -46.69 -39.48 44.97
C ARG A 6 -46.10 -39.26 43.54
N VAL A 7 -46.79 -39.69 42.52
CA VAL A 7 -46.37 -39.51 41.11
C VAL A 7 -46.70 -38.08 40.63
N LEU A 8 -47.80 -37.51 41.15
CA LEU A 8 -48.18 -36.14 40.77
C LEU A 8 -47.25 -35.08 41.41
N SER A 9 -46.70 -35.33 42.61
CA SER A 9 -45.73 -34.44 43.28
C SER A 9 -44.31 -34.46 42.61
N LEU A 10 -43.93 -35.59 41.96
CA LEU A 10 -42.67 -35.71 41.26
C LEU A 10 -42.74 -35.06 39.87
N PHE A 11 -43.92 -35.01 39.24
CA PHE A 11 -44.14 -34.34 37.97
C PHE A 11 -44.22 -32.81 38.10
N ILE A 12 -44.63 -32.27 39.26
CA ILE A 12 -44.64 -30.80 39.51
C ILE A 12 -43.28 -30.32 39.92
N LEU A 13 -42.38 -31.14 40.47
CA LEU A 13 -40.99 -30.79 40.76
C LEU A 13 -40.05 -30.85 39.53
N LEU A 14 -40.47 -31.52 38.47
CA LEU A 14 -39.75 -31.54 37.17
C LEU A 14 -40.12 -30.35 36.24
N LEU A 15 -41.20 -29.62 36.56
CA LEU A 15 -41.63 -28.42 35.79
C LEU A 15 -41.10 -27.08 36.34
N ALA A 16 -40.43 -27.10 37.49
CA ALA A 16 -39.75 -25.92 38.03
C ALA A 16 -38.22 -25.93 37.79
N TRP A 17 -37.81 -26.35 36.60
CA TRP A 17 -36.50 -25.95 36.15
C TRP A 17 -36.56 -24.43 35.86
N PRO A 18 -35.70 -23.60 36.48
CA PRO A 18 -35.69 -22.20 36.13
C PRO A 18 -35.37 -22.13 34.65
N ALA A 19 -36.29 -21.57 33.86
CA ALA A 19 -36.07 -21.27 32.49
C ALA A 19 -34.78 -20.44 32.45
N ARG A 20 -33.70 -21.05 31.99
CA ARG A 20 -32.42 -20.34 31.78
C ARG A 20 -32.71 -19.12 30.94
N ALA A 21 -32.42 -17.94 31.47
CA ALA A 21 -32.47 -16.72 30.69
C ALA A 21 -31.61 -16.93 29.42
N PRO A 22 -32.10 -16.57 28.26
CA PRO A 22 -31.35 -16.73 27.04
C PRO A 22 -30.19 -15.76 27.01
N ALA A 23 -29.15 -16.17 26.41
CA ALA A 23 -27.88 -15.57 26.40
C ALA A 23 -27.74 -14.71 25.15
N LYS A 24 -27.75 -13.38 25.33
CA LYS A 24 -27.45 -12.39 24.33
C LYS A 24 -26.00 -12.61 23.85
N ARG A 25 -25.78 -13.03 22.60
CA ARG A 25 -24.44 -13.22 22.05
C ARG A 25 -23.74 -11.85 21.90
N LEU A 26 -22.61 -11.70 22.58
CA LEU A 26 -21.78 -10.53 22.47
C LEU A 26 -21.14 -10.44 21.08
N PRO A 27 -20.76 -9.22 20.61
CA PRO A 27 -19.95 -9.03 19.42
C PRO A 27 -18.50 -9.45 19.70
N VAL A 28 -18.25 -10.77 19.65
CA VAL A 28 -16.96 -11.36 20.01
C VAL A 28 -16.14 -11.75 18.77
N ARG A 29 -14.84 -11.50 18.87
CA ARG A 29 -13.83 -12.10 18.01
C ARG A 29 -12.81 -12.83 18.87
N VAL A 30 -12.59 -14.10 18.59
CA VAL A 30 -11.62 -14.93 19.30
C VAL A 30 -10.35 -15.02 18.47
N TYR A 31 -9.22 -14.70 19.09
CA TYR A 31 -7.89 -14.85 18.51
C TYR A 31 -7.21 -16.05 19.17
N THR A 32 -6.67 -16.94 18.37
CA THR A 32 -6.06 -18.20 18.78
C THR A 32 -4.66 -18.39 18.17
N THR A 33 -4.09 -19.57 18.35
CA THR A 33 -2.84 -19.94 17.68
C THR A 33 -2.97 -19.90 16.15
N ALA A 34 -4.16 -20.06 15.59
CA ALA A 34 -4.41 -19.90 14.16
C ALA A 34 -4.25 -18.44 13.67
N ASP A 35 -4.40 -17.46 14.56
CA ASP A 35 -4.22 -16.05 14.30
C ASP A 35 -2.80 -15.56 14.63
N GLY A 36 -1.89 -16.44 15.09
CA GLY A 36 -0.50 -16.13 15.40
C GLY A 36 -0.17 -15.99 16.90
N LEU A 37 -1.10 -16.27 17.81
CA LEU A 37 -0.78 -16.40 19.24
C LEU A 37 0.15 -17.60 19.46
N PRO A 38 1.13 -17.54 20.38
CA PRO A 38 1.99 -18.67 20.66
C PRO A 38 1.25 -19.80 21.40
N CYS A 39 0.25 -19.45 22.21
CA CYS A 39 -0.56 -20.37 22.98
C CYS A 39 -1.93 -19.75 23.30
N ASN A 40 -2.97 -20.60 23.41
CA ASN A 40 -4.31 -20.16 23.78
C ASN A 40 -4.48 -19.88 25.28
N GLN A 41 -3.57 -20.36 26.14
CA GLN A 41 -3.64 -20.08 27.56
C GLN A 41 -3.05 -18.70 27.90
N ILE A 42 -3.93 -17.78 28.26
CA ILE A 42 -3.61 -16.38 28.51
C ILE A 42 -3.69 -16.07 30.00
N TYR A 43 -2.63 -15.48 30.55
CA TYR A 43 -2.55 -15.03 31.94
C TYR A 43 -2.93 -13.56 32.12
N ARG A 44 -2.44 -12.69 31.23
CA ARG A 44 -2.70 -11.25 31.31
C ARG A 44 -2.80 -10.65 29.91
N ILE A 45 -3.67 -9.65 29.79
CA ILE A 45 -3.75 -8.78 28.61
C ILE A 45 -3.51 -7.35 29.09
N VAL A 46 -2.56 -6.63 28.47
CA VAL A 46 -2.12 -5.31 28.91
C VAL A 46 -2.07 -4.35 27.72
N PRO A 47 -2.91 -3.33 27.67
CA PRO A 47 -2.76 -2.23 26.72
C PRO A 47 -1.59 -1.33 27.14
N ASP A 48 -0.74 -0.91 26.20
CA ASP A 48 0.34 0.05 26.45
C ASP A 48 0.00 1.48 26.04
N SER A 49 0.86 2.43 26.42
CA SER A 49 0.68 3.86 26.13
C SER A 49 0.79 4.17 24.64
N ARG A 50 1.48 3.34 23.85
CA ARG A 50 1.65 3.46 22.40
C ARG A 50 0.41 3.02 21.64
N GLY A 51 -0.41 2.15 22.27
CA GLY A 51 -1.64 1.58 21.71
C GLY A 51 -1.51 0.14 21.24
N PHE A 52 -0.41 -0.56 21.54
CA PHE A 52 -0.31 -2.01 21.37
C PHE A 52 -1.08 -2.74 22.47
N LEU A 53 -1.45 -3.96 22.18
CA LEU A 53 -1.98 -4.87 23.17
C LEU A 53 -0.98 -6.02 23.41
N TRP A 54 -0.57 -6.19 24.65
CA TRP A 54 0.34 -7.25 25.05
C TRP A 54 -0.42 -8.42 25.66
N VAL A 55 -0.07 -9.63 25.26
CA VAL A 55 -0.71 -10.86 25.72
C VAL A 55 0.35 -11.75 26.35
N CYS A 56 0.23 -11.95 27.66
CA CYS A 56 1.09 -12.82 28.44
C CYS A 56 0.58 -14.26 28.39
N THR A 57 1.39 -15.22 27.91
CA THR A 57 0.99 -16.62 27.73
C THR A 57 1.97 -17.59 28.38
N THR A 58 1.64 -18.88 28.38
CA THR A 58 2.56 -19.95 28.82
C THR A 58 3.80 -20.11 27.93
N GLU A 59 3.71 -19.71 26.65
CA GLU A 59 4.76 -19.95 25.65
C GLU A 59 5.39 -18.68 25.08
N GLY A 60 5.22 -17.55 25.74
CA GLY A 60 5.83 -16.28 25.37
C GLY A 60 5.00 -15.08 25.71
N LEU A 61 5.58 -13.92 25.40
CA LEU A 61 4.94 -12.62 25.40
C LEU A 61 4.59 -12.25 23.96
N SER A 62 3.34 -11.94 23.70
CA SER A 62 2.87 -11.59 22.36
C SER A 62 2.38 -10.15 22.31
N ARG A 63 2.77 -9.39 21.28
CA ARG A 63 2.31 -8.02 21.02
C ARG A 63 1.37 -8.03 19.82
N PHE A 64 0.20 -7.45 19.97
CA PHE A 64 -0.80 -7.29 18.92
C PHE A 64 -0.86 -5.83 18.47
N ASP A 65 -0.79 -5.59 17.17
CA ASP A 65 -0.81 -4.25 16.56
C ASP A 65 -2.15 -3.89 15.90
N GLY A 66 -3.16 -4.77 16.05
CA GLY A 66 -4.45 -4.67 15.38
C GLY A 66 -4.60 -5.58 14.18
N TYR A 67 -3.50 -6.10 13.64
CA TYR A 67 -3.46 -6.96 12.45
C TYR A 67 -2.81 -8.31 12.73
N GLU A 68 -1.66 -8.32 13.39
CA GLU A 68 -0.85 -9.52 13.61
C GLU A 68 -0.24 -9.57 15.00
N PHE A 69 0.08 -10.78 15.45
CA PHE A 69 0.79 -11.03 16.70
C PHE A 69 2.29 -11.18 16.44
N THR A 70 3.09 -10.40 17.17
CA THR A 70 4.55 -10.58 17.23
C THR A 70 4.91 -11.23 18.56
N THR A 71 5.45 -12.45 18.53
CA THR A 71 5.77 -13.21 19.73
C THR A 71 7.25 -13.10 20.11
N TYR A 72 7.51 -12.95 21.39
CA TYR A 72 8.83 -12.88 22.01
C TYR A 72 9.01 -14.05 22.97
N GLY A 73 10.11 -14.75 22.83
CA GLY A 73 10.45 -15.93 23.59
C GLY A 73 11.85 -15.86 24.22
N THR A 74 12.37 -17.03 24.58
CA THR A 74 13.72 -17.16 25.16
C THR A 74 14.83 -16.70 24.22
N ASP A 75 14.64 -16.81 22.91
CA ASP A 75 15.60 -16.35 21.90
C ASP A 75 15.77 -14.83 21.89
N GLN A 76 14.76 -14.07 22.33
CA GLN A 76 14.82 -12.62 22.51
C GLN A 76 15.26 -12.22 23.90
N GLY A 77 15.58 -13.20 24.79
CA GLY A 77 16.15 -12.98 26.12
C GLY A 77 15.17 -13.12 27.29
N LEU A 78 13.95 -13.62 27.09
CA LEU A 78 13.08 -13.98 28.22
C LEU A 78 13.74 -15.08 29.07
N PRO A 79 13.72 -14.97 30.42
CA PRO A 79 14.33 -15.97 31.29
C PRO A 79 13.72 -17.36 31.16
N ARG A 80 12.41 -17.40 30.91
CA ARG A 80 11.58 -18.57 30.58
C ARG A 80 10.39 -18.15 29.74
N SER A 81 9.76 -19.12 29.05
CA SER A 81 8.66 -18.85 28.15
C SER A 81 7.38 -18.33 28.83
N ALA A 82 7.03 -18.89 30.03
CA ALA A 82 5.79 -18.49 30.70
C ALA A 82 5.88 -17.08 31.30
N VAL A 83 5.04 -16.18 30.82
CA VAL A 83 4.90 -14.78 31.25
C VAL A 83 3.54 -14.60 31.92
N PHE A 84 3.51 -14.08 33.16
CA PHE A 84 2.31 -13.95 33.97
C PHE A 84 1.75 -12.54 34.05
N ASP A 85 2.61 -11.54 34.03
CA ASP A 85 2.20 -10.14 34.09
C ASP A 85 3.18 -9.24 33.34
N LEU A 86 2.73 -8.08 32.93
CA LEU A 86 3.54 -7.06 32.25
C LEU A 86 3.06 -5.68 32.69
N ILE A 87 4.00 -4.77 32.92
CA ILE A 87 3.71 -3.35 33.09
C ILE A 87 4.60 -2.49 32.17
N GLU A 88 4.06 -1.40 31.69
CA GLU A 88 4.80 -0.29 31.14
C GLU A 88 4.97 0.76 32.26
N THR A 89 6.21 1.13 32.58
CA THR A 89 6.51 2.14 33.59
C THR A 89 6.33 3.55 33.02
N ARG A 90 6.21 4.55 33.89
CA ARG A 90 6.13 5.98 33.49
C ARG A 90 7.37 6.46 32.73
N SER A 91 8.52 5.75 32.89
CA SER A 91 9.72 6.02 32.10
C SER A 91 9.68 5.42 30.69
N GLY A 92 8.64 4.62 30.34
CA GLY A 92 8.50 3.93 29.07
C GLY A 92 9.25 2.60 28.97
N ASP A 93 9.78 2.10 30.11
CA ASP A 93 10.34 0.76 30.19
C ASP A 93 9.26 -0.28 30.47
N TYR A 94 9.47 -1.48 29.97
CA TYR A 94 8.58 -2.61 30.23
C TYR A 94 9.21 -3.59 31.21
N TRP A 95 8.40 -4.07 32.15
CA TRP A 95 8.78 -5.14 33.06
C TRP A 95 7.83 -6.31 32.92
N ALA A 96 8.36 -7.49 32.70
CA ALA A 96 7.59 -8.72 32.60
C ALA A 96 7.91 -9.68 33.76
N ALA A 97 6.84 -10.21 34.39
CA ALA A 97 6.92 -11.26 35.40
C ALA A 97 6.87 -12.63 34.71
N THR A 98 7.89 -13.44 34.93
CA THR A 98 8.02 -14.77 34.30
C THR A 98 8.20 -15.87 35.30
N SER A 99 8.06 -17.11 34.88
CA SER A 99 8.41 -18.28 35.70
C SER A 99 9.91 -18.39 36.02
N GLY A 100 10.75 -17.57 35.41
CA GLY A 100 12.21 -17.46 35.67
C GLY A 100 12.64 -16.16 36.31
N GLY A 101 11.71 -15.37 36.89
CA GLY A 101 11.96 -14.07 37.50
C GLY A 101 11.44 -12.89 36.67
N LEU A 102 11.93 -11.71 36.99
CA LEU A 102 11.64 -10.49 36.24
C LEU A 102 12.56 -10.34 35.04
N CYS A 103 12.06 -9.71 34.02
CA CYS A 103 12.90 -9.16 32.95
C CYS A 103 12.47 -7.74 32.59
N ARG A 104 13.45 -6.90 32.24
CA ARG A 104 13.25 -5.53 31.79
C ARG A 104 13.49 -5.45 30.29
N PHE A 105 12.65 -4.72 29.61
CA PHE A 105 12.79 -4.40 28.21
C PHE A 105 12.68 -2.89 28.01
N HIS A 106 13.67 -2.31 27.33
CA HIS A 106 13.66 -0.91 26.91
C HIS A 106 13.47 -0.87 25.39
N PRO A 107 12.45 -0.19 24.83
CA PRO A 107 12.12 -0.29 23.43
C PRO A 107 13.07 0.44 22.45
N GLY A 108 14.15 1.04 22.93
CA GLY A 108 15.14 1.73 22.09
C GLY A 108 15.93 0.79 21.16
N PRO A 109 16.67 1.33 20.18
CA PRO A 109 17.57 0.54 19.34
C PRO A 109 18.69 -0.04 20.21
N GLN A 110 18.80 -1.36 20.29
CA GLN A 110 19.76 -2.07 21.13
C GLN A 110 20.63 -3.03 20.30
N SER A 111 21.91 -3.10 20.65
CA SER A 111 22.81 -4.19 20.28
C SER A 111 22.82 -5.22 21.41
N GLY A 112 22.04 -6.31 21.27
CA GLY A 112 21.99 -7.38 22.29
C GLY A 112 20.56 -7.91 22.48
N PRO A 113 20.38 -8.85 23.44
CA PRO A 113 19.06 -9.39 23.75
C PRO A 113 18.08 -8.30 24.13
N MET A 114 16.86 -8.38 23.60
CA MET A 114 15.78 -7.40 23.81
C MET A 114 15.34 -7.35 25.29
N PHE A 115 15.24 -8.52 25.92
CA PHE A 115 14.89 -8.67 27.33
C PHE A 115 16.13 -8.93 28.16
N ARG A 116 16.29 -8.19 29.26
CA ARG A 116 17.38 -8.35 30.22
C ARG A 116 16.81 -8.95 31.50
N PRO A 117 17.20 -10.19 31.86
CA PRO A 117 16.80 -10.82 33.11
C PRO A 117 17.22 -9.99 34.32
N TYR A 118 16.34 -9.91 35.32
CA TYR A 118 16.59 -9.28 36.62
C TYR A 118 16.29 -10.30 37.72
N ARG A 119 17.28 -10.58 38.55
CA ARG A 119 17.15 -11.56 39.65
C ARG A 119 16.53 -10.91 40.87
N VAL A 120 15.39 -11.43 41.31
CA VAL A 120 14.63 -10.94 42.46
C VAL A 120 15.08 -11.59 43.74
N THR A 121 15.22 -12.91 43.79
CA THR A 121 15.51 -13.68 45.00
C THR A 121 16.94 -14.21 45.09
N GLY A 122 17.64 -14.32 43.96
CA GLY A 122 18.94 -14.96 43.87
C GLY A 122 18.93 -16.49 43.91
N ASP A 123 17.79 -17.10 44.23
CA ASP A 123 17.59 -18.57 44.18
C ASP A 123 16.69 -18.90 42.97
N PRO A 124 17.19 -19.63 41.95
CA PRO A 124 16.42 -20.04 40.78
C PRO A 124 15.13 -20.78 41.06
N LYS A 125 14.98 -21.38 42.25
CA LYS A 125 13.76 -22.11 42.64
C LYS A 125 12.65 -21.20 43.15
N THR A 126 12.96 -19.99 43.57
CA THR A 126 12.06 -19.02 44.18
C THR A 126 11.79 -17.79 43.27
N GLU A 127 12.50 -17.71 42.15
CA GLU A 127 12.40 -16.58 41.18
C GLU A 127 11.10 -16.52 40.39
N PHE A 128 10.07 -17.29 40.77
CA PHE A 128 8.77 -17.26 40.08
C PHE A 128 8.04 -15.94 40.38
N ALA A 129 8.10 -14.97 39.47
CA ALA A 129 7.38 -13.69 39.54
C ALA A 129 5.99 -13.84 38.96
N ARG A 130 4.95 -13.31 39.63
CA ARG A 130 3.54 -13.46 39.24
C ARG A 130 2.80 -12.13 39.04
N ALA A 131 3.08 -11.12 39.86
CA ALA A 131 2.44 -9.82 39.77
C ALA A 131 3.47 -8.70 39.84
N ILE A 132 3.27 -7.63 39.13
CA ILE A 132 4.16 -6.47 39.10
C ILE A 132 3.31 -5.21 39.26
N LEU A 133 3.84 -4.22 40.01
CA LEU A 133 3.26 -2.90 40.19
C LEU A 133 4.35 -1.83 40.24
N GLU A 134 4.18 -0.72 39.53
CA GLU A 134 4.93 0.51 39.73
C GLU A 134 4.15 1.42 40.68
N ASP A 135 4.73 1.76 41.85
CA ASP A 135 4.07 2.69 42.78
C ASP A 135 4.20 4.16 42.31
N ARG A 136 3.49 5.06 42.96
CA ARG A 136 3.51 6.50 42.60
C ARG A 136 4.88 7.16 42.76
N THR A 137 5.80 6.52 43.49
CA THR A 137 7.18 6.97 43.62
C THR A 137 8.10 6.49 42.51
N GLY A 138 7.61 5.60 41.65
CA GLY A 138 8.37 4.94 40.58
C GLY A 138 9.09 3.66 41.02
N ALA A 139 8.85 3.19 42.25
CA ALA A 139 9.43 1.93 42.71
C ALA A 139 8.62 0.75 42.18
N ILE A 140 9.35 -0.29 41.73
CA ILE A 140 8.74 -1.53 41.24
C ILE A 140 8.55 -2.52 42.37
N TRP A 141 7.33 -3.01 42.49
CA TRP A 141 6.95 -4.09 43.41
C TRP A 141 6.74 -5.37 42.64
N CYS A 142 7.27 -6.46 43.14
CA CYS A 142 7.18 -7.79 42.54
C CYS A 142 6.59 -8.80 43.52
N GLY A 143 5.45 -9.35 43.17
CA GLY A 143 4.86 -10.49 43.84
C GLY A 143 5.43 -11.79 43.31
N THR A 144 5.98 -12.62 44.21
CA THR A 144 6.55 -13.93 43.89
C THR A 144 5.86 -15.05 44.67
N HIS A 145 6.23 -16.29 44.42
CA HIS A 145 5.78 -17.44 45.24
C HIS A 145 6.34 -17.43 46.66
N ASP A 146 7.40 -16.63 46.97
CA ASP A 146 8.03 -16.53 48.26
C ASP A 146 7.69 -15.25 49.03
N GLY A 147 6.86 -14.37 48.42
CA GLY A 147 6.45 -13.14 49.09
C GLY A 147 6.55 -11.91 48.19
N LEU A 148 6.54 -10.75 48.81
CA LEU A 148 6.55 -9.44 48.15
C LEU A 148 7.95 -8.82 48.17
N TYR A 149 8.45 -8.42 47.04
CA TYR A 149 9.73 -7.72 46.87
C TYR A 149 9.55 -6.32 46.37
N ARG A 150 10.40 -5.40 46.79
CA ARG A 150 10.54 -4.06 46.25
C ARG A 150 11.93 -3.94 45.62
N LEU A 151 11.95 -3.49 44.35
CA LEU A 151 13.20 -3.24 43.64
C LEU A 151 13.82 -1.93 44.10
N GLU A 152 15.12 -1.98 44.36
CA GLU A 152 15.92 -0.84 44.77
C GLU A 152 17.06 -0.62 43.74
N PRO A 153 17.25 0.61 43.25
CA PRO A 153 18.37 0.89 42.34
C PRO A 153 19.74 0.64 43.00
N PRO A 154 20.81 0.23 42.24
CA PRO A 154 20.83 0.03 40.81
C PRO A 154 20.31 -1.35 40.36
N ASP A 155 20.42 -2.42 41.11
CA ASP A 155 20.07 -3.80 40.68
C ASP A 155 19.82 -4.77 41.84
N SER A 156 19.20 -4.33 42.92
CA SER A 156 18.87 -5.15 44.09
C SER A 156 17.37 -5.18 44.34
N ALA A 157 16.91 -6.31 44.90
CA ALA A 157 15.52 -6.45 45.33
C ALA A 157 15.50 -6.74 46.83
N ARG A 158 14.66 -6.04 47.56
CA ARG A 158 14.45 -6.22 48.98
C ARG A 158 13.16 -6.95 49.26
N LEU A 159 13.24 -8.05 49.99
CA LEU A 159 12.07 -8.74 50.52
C LEU A 159 11.37 -7.86 51.55
N ILE A 160 10.07 -7.68 51.40
CA ILE A 160 9.22 -6.93 52.30
C ILE A 160 8.52 -7.92 53.22
N ASP A 161 8.80 -7.83 54.47
CA ASP A 161 8.11 -8.65 55.50
C ASP A 161 6.66 -8.15 55.65
N LEU A 162 5.72 -8.97 55.19
CA LEU A 162 4.29 -8.78 55.41
C LEU A 162 3.74 -9.52 56.61
N GLY A 163 4.57 -10.29 57.32
CA GLY A 163 4.13 -11.16 58.39
C GLY A 163 3.35 -12.38 57.93
N MET A 164 3.67 -12.86 56.70
CA MET A 164 3.00 -14.03 56.13
C MET A 164 3.29 -15.30 56.94
N PRO A 165 2.30 -16.21 57.05
CA PRO A 165 2.56 -17.51 57.70
C PRO A 165 3.61 -18.27 56.90
N ARG A 166 4.60 -18.86 57.58
CA ARG A 166 5.59 -19.77 56.99
C ARG A 166 4.88 -21.11 56.70
N GLY A 167 4.22 -21.18 55.51
CA GLY A 167 3.44 -22.32 55.08
C GLY A 167 3.94 -22.91 53.76
N ASN A 168 3.03 -23.50 52.99
CA ASN A 168 3.36 -23.93 51.65
C ASN A 168 3.50 -22.71 50.68
N ARG A 169 4.17 -22.91 49.56
CA ARG A 169 4.44 -21.86 48.58
C ARG A 169 3.20 -21.17 48.06
N TYR A 170 2.04 -21.87 47.98
CA TYR A 170 0.77 -21.34 47.55
C TYR A 170 0.28 -20.22 48.49
N GLN A 171 0.41 -20.45 49.83
CA GLN A 171 -0.04 -19.49 50.84
C GLN A 171 0.81 -18.21 50.86
N MET A 172 2.10 -18.33 50.46
CA MET A 172 3.03 -17.18 50.37
C MET A 172 2.98 -16.46 49.03
N ALA A 173 2.37 -17.10 48.01
CA ALA A 173 2.32 -16.52 46.67
C ALA A 173 1.48 -15.23 46.63
N VAL A 174 2.05 -14.17 46.10
CA VAL A 174 1.37 -12.89 45.87
C VAL A 174 0.75 -12.92 44.48
N HIS A 175 -0.58 -12.93 44.43
CA HIS A 175 -1.36 -13.05 43.17
C HIS A 175 -1.74 -11.72 42.56
N ALA A 176 -2.02 -10.69 43.38
CA ALA A 176 -2.49 -9.39 42.96
C ALA A 176 -1.82 -8.25 43.77
N LEU A 177 -1.55 -7.15 43.12
CA LEU A 177 -0.98 -5.94 43.72
C LEU A 177 -1.81 -4.71 43.31
N LEU A 178 -2.03 -3.80 44.29
CA LEU A 178 -2.69 -2.51 44.06
C LEU A 178 -2.05 -1.46 44.97
N GLU A 179 -1.83 -0.24 44.49
CA GLU A 179 -1.61 0.97 45.31
C GLU A 179 -2.92 1.75 45.42
N ASP A 180 -3.45 1.92 46.63
CA ASP A 180 -4.66 2.69 46.86
C ASP A 180 -4.42 4.22 46.77
N ARG A 181 -5.50 5.02 46.83
CA ARG A 181 -5.41 6.48 46.76
C ARG A 181 -4.59 7.08 47.88
N ASP A 182 -4.54 6.42 49.05
CA ASP A 182 -3.73 6.81 50.20
C ASP A 182 -2.25 6.44 50.02
N GLY A 183 -1.91 5.68 49.02
CA GLY A 183 -0.57 5.15 48.68
C GLY A 183 -0.18 3.96 49.54
N ALA A 184 -1.15 3.24 50.11
CA ALA A 184 -0.89 1.95 50.71
C ALA A 184 -0.87 0.83 49.64
N ILE A 185 0.06 -0.11 49.79
CA ILE A 185 0.17 -1.27 48.90
C ILE A 185 -0.69 -2.39 49.45
N TRP A 186 -1.60 -2.86 48.60
CA TRP A 186 -2.42 -4.05 48.85
C TRP A 186 -1.83 -5.25 48.12
N ALA A 187 -1.70 -6.35 48.82
CA ALA A 187 -1.19 -7.61 48.29
C ALA A 187 -2.20 -8.74 48.57
N GLY A 188 -2.81 -9.26 47.50
CA GLY A 188 -3.67 -10.44 47.52
C GLY A 188 -2.81 -11.70 47.46
N THR A 189 -3.01 -12.60 48.44
CA THR A 189 -2.20 -13.82 48.58
C THR A 189 -3.09 -15.04 48.81
N GLY A 190 -2.50 -16.24 48.78
CA GLY A 190 -3.16 -17.50 49.18
C GLY A 190 -3.41 -17.65 50.68
N SER A 191 -3.06 -16.64 51.50
CA SER A 191 -3.26 -16.63 52.95
C SER A 191 -3.92 -15.37 53.48
N GLY A 192 -4.61 -14.62 52.66
CA GLY A 192 -5.33 -13.41 53.00
C GLY A 192 -4.90 -12.20 52.18
N LEU A 193 -5.53 -11.09 52.49
CA LEU A 193 -5.21 -9.77 51.90
C LEU A 193 -4.36 -8.95 52.86
N TYR A 194 -3.26 -8.44 52.41
CA TYR A 194 -2.32 -7.60 53.18
C TYR A 194 -2.41 -6.15 52.72
N ARG A 195 -2.55 -5.21 53.65
CA ARG A 195 -2.45 -3.77 53.41
C ARG A 195 -1.22 -3.21 54.13
N ARG A 196 -0.26 -2.72 53.33
CA ARG A 196 0.96 -2.07 53.85
C ARG A 196 0.88 -0.58 53.64
N ARG A 197 0.83 0.19 54.73
CA ARG A 197 0.83 1.64 54.72
C ARG A 197 2.21 2.21 54.37
N ARG A 198 2.25 3.50 54.03
CA ARG A 198 3.51 4.21 53.77
C ARG A 198 4.45 4.25 54.95
N ASP A 199 3.93 4.26 56.18
CA ASP A 199 4.71 4.19 57.42
C ASP A 199 5.35 2.82 57.70
N GLY A 200 5.07 1.83 56.84
CA GLY A 200 5.55 0.46 56.90
C GLY A 200 4.69 -0.48 57.73
N GLN A 201 3.62 0.01 58.40
CA GLN A 201 2.67 -0.83 59.11
C GLN A 201 1.91 -1.74 58.14
N THR A 202 1.89 -3.06 58.47
CA THR A 202 1.16 -4.02 57.66
C THR A 202 0.02 -4.60 58.48
N ARG A 203 -1.17 -4.71 57.87
CA ARG A 203 -2.35 -5.39 58.41
C ARG A 203 -2.77 -6.50 57.49
N ARG A 204 -3.02 -7.69 58.07
CA ARG A 204 -3.60 -8.84 57.36
C ARG A 204 -5.09 -8.89 57.55
N TYR A 205 -5.85 -9.14 56.52
CA TYR A 205 -7.28 -9.43 56.55
C TYR A 205 -7.55 -10.84 56.05
N THR A 206 -8.45 -11.54 56.75
CA THR A 206 -8.78 -12.93 56.51
C THR A 206 -10.29 -13.14 56.52
N THR A 207 -10.74 -14.40 56.49
CA THR A 207 -12.15 -14.78 56.69
C THR A 207 -12.71 -14.29 58.00
N GLN A 208 -11.88 -14.09 59.04
CA GLN A 208 -12.28 -13.46 60.31
C GLN A 208 -12.67 -11.99 60.19
N ASP A 209 -12.11 -11.30 59.19
CA ASP A 209 -12.41 -9.90 58.87
C ASP A 209 -13.55 -9.77 57.85
N GLY A 210 -14.14 -10.89 57.46
CA GLY A 210 -15.29 -10.96 56.58
C GLY A 210 -15.00 -11.30 55.14
N LEU A 211 -13.77 -11.64 54.76
CA LEU A 211 -13.48 -12.19 53.41
C LEU A 211 -14.21 -13.54 53.25
N PRO A 212 -14.70 -13.88 52.06
CA PRO A 212 -15.31 -15.20 51.83
C PRO A 212 -14.28 -16.32 51.80
N ASP A 213 -13.02 -15.99 51.48
CA ASP A 213 -11.90 -16.93 51.41
C ASP A 213 -10.58 -16.17 51.66
N ASP A 214 -9.58 -16.87 52.21
CA ASP A 214 -8.24 -16.34 52.37
C ASP A 214 -7.43 -16.33 51.07
N ASP A 215 -7.87 -17.08 50.06
CA ASP A 215 -7.26 -17.04 48.73
C ASP A 215 -7.78 -15.84 47.93
N VAL A 216 -6.96 -14.76 47.86
CA VAL A 216 -7.29 -13.51 47.20
C VAL A 216 -6.57 -13.42 45.87
N SER A 217 -7.33 -13.43 44.78
CA SER A 217 -6.84 -13.47 43.40
C SER A 217 -6.82 -12.11 42.68
N ALA A 218 -7.70 -11.16 43.08
CA ALA A 218 -7.81 -9.85 42.45
C ALA A 218 -8.15 -8.75 43.46
N VAL A 219 -7.62 -7.56 43.26
CA VAL A 219 -7.94 -6.33 44.04
C VAL A 219 -8.02 -5.15 43.09
N LEU A 220 -9.08 -4.34 43.23
CA LEU A 220 -9.27 -3.10 42.44
C LEU A 220 -9.85 -2.01 43.35
N GLU A 221 -9.37 -0.76 43.23
CA GLU A 221 -10.03 0.43 43.73
C GLU A 221 -10.77 1.13 42.58
N ASP A 222 -12.10 1.24 42.70
CA ASP A 222 -12.93 1.90 41.71
C ASP A 222 -12.82 3.45 41.79
N ARG A 223 -13.38 4.17 40.80
CA ARG A 223 -13.34 5.64 40.74
C ARG A 223 -14.04 6.31 41.91
N GLN A 224 -14.89 5.58 42.62
CA GLN A 224 -15.54 6.07 43.82
C GLN A 224 -14.70 5.86 45.09
N GLY A 225 -13.51 5.25 44.96
CA GLY A 225 -12.63 4.89 46.07
C GLY A 225 -13.05 3.64 46.84
N GLN A 226 -13.91 2.83 46.24
CA GLN A 226 -14.39 1.58 46.79
C GLN A 226 -13.44 0.43 46.37
N ILE A 227 -12.97 -0.34 47.34
CA ILE A 227 -12.12 -1.50 47.05
C ILE A 227 -12.97 -2.73 46.79
N TRP A 228 -12.71 -3.38 45.65
CA TRP A 228 -13.28 -4.66 45.26
C TRP A 228 -12.23 -5.75 45.40
N ILE A 229 -12.61 -6.91 45.95
CA ILE A 229 -11.71 -8.01 46.24
C ILE A 229 -12.29 -9.30 45.66
N GLY A 230 -11.55 -9.90 44.73
CA GLY A 230 -11.87 -11.22 44.17
C GLY A 230 -11.21 -12.31 45.01
N CYS A 231 -11.99 -13.27 45.45
CA CYS A 231 -11.54 -14.45 46.20
C CYS A 231 -11.95 -15.74 45.52
N ALA A 232 -11.41 -16.88 46.00
CA ALA A 232 -11.75 -18.20 45.50
C ALA A 232 -13.23 -18.55 45.61
N THR A 233 -13.92 -18.04 46.63
CA THR A 233 -15.35 -18.39 46.93
C THR A 233 -16.32 -17.21 46.80
N GLY A 234 -15.90 -16.03 46.36
CA GLY A 234 -16.79 -14.89 46.14
C GLY A 234 -16.08 -13.60 45.79
N LEU A 235 -16.89 -12.58 45.49
CA LEU A 235 -16.49 -11.20 45.30
C LEU A 235 -16.87 -10.37 46.52
N CYS A 236 -15.96 -9.53 47.03
CA CYS A 236 -16.23 -8.63 48.13
C CYS A 236 -16.19 -7.16 47.70
N ARG A 237 -17.04 -6.38 48.38
CA ARG A 237 -16.94 -4.91 48.38
C ARG A 237 -16.62 -4.45 49.80
N THR A 238 -15.62 -3.59 49.94
CA THR A 238 -15.23 -3.07 51.26
C THR A 238 -16.16 -1.95 51.76
N LEU A 239 -16.07 -1.62 53.02
CA LEU A 239 -16.63 -0.37 53.52
C LEU A 239 -15.84 0.83 53.00
N PRO A 240 -16.48 1.96 52.71
CA PRO A 240 -15.75 3.20 52.41
C PRO A 240 -14.91 3.61 53.63
N HIS A 241 -13.59 3.84 53.47
CA HIS A 241 -12.65 4.26 54.49
C HIS A 241 -12.77 3.40 55.79
N PRO A 242 -12.46 2.13 55.80
CA PRO A 242 -12.63 1.27 56.97
C PRO A 242 -11.72 1.81 58.11
N ALA A 243 -12.33 2.16 59.24
CA ALA A 243 -11.60 2.54 60.41
C ALA A 243 -10.71 1.37 60.89
N ALA A 244 -9.59 1.66 61.61
CA ALA A 244 -8.60 0.66 61.98
C ALA A 244 -9.16 -0.53 62.82
N SER A 245 -10.35 -0.40 63.40
CA SER A 245 -11.07 -1.38 64.23
C SER A 245 -12.28 -1.99 63.58
N ALA A 246 -12.67 -1.58 62.36
CA ALA A 246 -13.89 -2.02 61.70
C ALA A 246 -13.64 -3.28 60.82
N ARG A 247 -14.68 -4.05 60.63
CA ARG A 247 -14.75 -5.13 59.67
C ARG A 247 -14.48 -4.56 58.27
N LEU A 248 -13.61 -5.21 57.50
CA LEU A 248 -13.18 -4.73 56.19
C LEU A 248 -14.34 -4.78 55.15
N VAL A 249 -15.02 -5.91 55.15
CA VAL A 249 -15.99 -6.28 54.10
C VAL A 249 -17.37 -5.76 54.44
N ALA A 250 -17.96 -4.97 53.53
CA ALA A 250 -19.31 -4.49 53.61
C ALA A 250 -20.30 -5.57 53.11
N ARG A 251 -19.95 -6.22 52.00
CA ARG A 251 -20.79 -7.23 51.34
C ARG A 251 -19.99 -8.24 50.55
N VAL A 252 -20.48 -9.46 50.55
CA VAL A 252 -19.99 -10.57 49.73
C VAL A 252 -21.04 -10.91 48.66
N PHE A 253 -20.58 -11.12 47.43
CA PHE A 253 -21.40 -11.55 46.30
C PHE A 253 -20.96 -12.93 45.82
N THR A 254 -21.91 -13.76 45.51
CA THR A 254 -21.70 -15.15 45.04
C THR A 254 -22.61 -15.48 43.86
N THR A 255 -22.59 -16.71 43.39
CA THR A 255 -23.54 -17.19 42.36
C THR A 255 -24.99 -17.11 42.82
N LYS A 256 -25.25 -17.06 44.15
CA LYS A 256 -26.59 -16.84 44.70
C LYS A 256 -27.10 -15.41 44.51
N ASP A 257 -26.17 -14.45 44.42
CA ASP A 257 -26.45 -13.05 44.18
C ASP A 257 -26.41 -12.71 42.67
N GLY A 258 -26.16 -13.70 41.83
CA GLY A 258 -26.20 -13.59 40.37
C GLY A 258 -24.83 -13.54 39.69
N LEU A 259 -23.70 -13.74 40.35
CA LEU A 259 -22.41 -13.89 39.68
C LEU A 259 -22.35 -15.12 38.77
N SER A 260 -21.59 -15.05 37.68
CA SER A 260 -21.37 -16.19 36.75
C SER A 260 -20.62 -17.35 37.40
N GLY A 261 -19.74 -17.05 38.37
CA GLY A 261 -18.99 -18.05 39.14
C GLY A 261 -18.42 -17.43 40.41
N ASN A 262 -18.09 -18.25 41.40
CA ASN A 262 -17.60 -17.77 42.71
C ASN A 262 -16.11 -17.43 42.71
N PHE A 263 -15.29 -18.13 41.91
CA PHE A 263 -13.85 -17.83 41.81
C PHE A 263 -13.63 -16.65 40.89
N VAL A 264 -13.37 -15.46 41.45
CA VAL A 264 -13.18 -14.22 40.70
C VAL A 264 -11.71 -13.97 40.41
N ASN A 265 -11.31 -14.15 39.15
CA ASN A 265 -9.91 -14.06 38.71
C ASN A 265 -9.40 -12.63 38.44
N ALA A 266 -10.26 -11.78 37.87
CA ALA A 266 -9.91 -10.41 37.55
C ALA A 266 -11.12 -9.48 37.71
N ILE A 267 -10.84 -8.21 38.01
CA ILE A 267 -11.81 -7.14 38.17
C ILE A 267 -11.35 -5.98 37.28
N LEU A 268 -12.26 -5.38 36.55
CA LEU A 268 -11.99 -4.24 35.69
C LEU A 268 -13.12 -3.19 35.82
N GLU A 269 -12.75 -1.94 36.06
CA GLU A 269 -13.63 -0.80 35.82
C GLU A 269 -13.26 -0.17 34.48
N THR A 270 -14.22 -0.14 33.56
CA THR A 270 -14.02 0.45 32.24
C THR A 270 -13.95 1.99 32.29
N SER A 271 -13.48 2.61 31.22
CA SER A 271 -13.47 4.07 31.07
C SER A 271 -14.86 4.70 31.18
N GLU A 272 -15.92 3.93 31.01
CA GLU A 272 -17.32 4.33 31.18
C GLU A 272 -17.85 4.12 32.60
N GLY A 273 -17.02 3.60 33.53
CA GLY A 273 -17.40 3.32 34.91
C GLY A 273 -18.19 2.02 35.09
N ARG A 274 -18.19 1.11 34.09
CA ARG A 274 -18.81 -0.20 34.21
C ARG A 274 -17.83 -1.17 34.85
N LEU A 275 -18.33 -1.93 35.85
CA LEU A 275 -17.54 -2.94 36.55
C LEU A 275 -17.78 -4.34 35.95
N TRP A 276 -16.68 -5.00 35.63
CA TRP A 276 -16.62 -6.32 35.04
C TRP A 276 -15.84 -7.27 35.94
N PHE A 277 -16.33 -8.48 36.09
CA PHE A 277 -15.74 -9.52 36.92
C PHE A 277 -15.59 -10.80 36.11
N SER A 278 -14.39 -11.33 36.05
CA SER A 278 -14.10 -12.59 35.39
C SER A 278 -14.08 -13.74 36.36
N SER A 279 -14.60 -14.90 35.94
CA SER A 279 -14.62 -16.11 36.74
C SER A 279 -14.51 -17.38 35.87
N PHE A 280 -14.27 -18.52 36.47
CA PHE A 280 -14.37 -19.81 35.74
C PHE A 280 -15.78 -20.10 35.23
N GLY A 281 -16.81 -19.46 35.77
CA GLY A 281 -18.19 -19.58 35.28
C GLY A 281 -18.54 -18.63 34.13
N GLY A 282 -17.63 -17.75 33.72
CA GLY A 282 -17.85 -16.76 32.71
C GLY A 282 -17.54 -15.32 33.16
N LEU A 283 -18.13 -14.36 32.46
CA LEU A 283 -17.98 -12.94 32.70
C LEU A 283 -19.27 -12.37 33.31
N SER A 284 -19.15 -11.48 34.31
CA SER A 284 -20.27 -10.76 34.95
C SER A 284 -20.09 -9.27 34.81
N GLU A 285 -21.12 -8.55 34.37
CA GLU A 285 -21.21 -7.09 34.36
C GLU A 285 -22.16 -6.64 35.47
N LEU A 286 -21.73 -5.68 36.27
CA LEU A 286 -22.61 -5.05 37.25
C LEU A 286 -23.40 -3.93 36.56
N THR A 287 -24.71 -4.16 36.35
CA THR A 287 -25.56 -3.26 35.55
C THR A 287 -26.32 -2.22 36.41
N SER A 288 -26.54 -2.51 37.68
CA SER A 288 -27.20 -1.56 38.58
C SER A 288 -26.85 -1.83 40.04
N ILE A 289 -26.62 -0.76 40.79
CA ILE A 289 -26.52 -0.72 42.27
C ILE A 289 -27.73 0.07 42.86
N ALA A 290 -28.79 0.29 42.10
CA ALA A 290 -29.89 1.17 42.45
C ALA A 290 -30.62 0.77 43.76
N GLU A 291 -30.61 -0.51 44.06
CA GLU A 291 -31.00 -1.07 45.36
C GLU A 291 -29.76 -1.67 46.03
N PRO A 292 -29.28 -1.13 47.17
CA PRO A 292 -28.08 -1.66 47.84
C PRO A 292 -28.15 -3.13 48.17
N ASP A 293 -29.36 -3.66 48.27
CA ASP A 293 -29.62 -5.04 48.67
C ASP A 293 -29.84 -6.01 47.50
N HIS A 294 -29.98 -5.53 46.25
CA HIS A 294 -30.20 -6.39 45.07
C HIS A 294 -29.41 -5.93 43.86
N PRO A 295 -28.10 -6.18 43.80
CA PRO A 295 -27.30 -5.89 42.63
C PRO A 295 -27.72 -6.76 41.47
N HIS A 296 -27.85 -6.18 40.29
CA HIS A 296 -28.09 -6.91 39.07
C HIS A 296 -26.79 -7.21 38.35
N PHE A 297 -26.45 -8.50 38.22
CA PHE A 297 -25.37 -8.98 37.40
C PHE A 297 -25.90 -9.51 36.08
N GLN A 298 -25.37 -9.02 34.97
CA GLN A 298 -25.57 -9.62 33.67
C GLN A 298 -24.40 -10.57 33.39
N ASN A 299 -24.71 -11.84 33.13
CA ASN A 299 -23.70 -12.87 32.91
C ASN A 299 -23.56 -13.24 31.45
N TYR A 300 -22.33 -13.51 31.05
CA TYR A 300 -21.96 -14.00 29.74
C TYR A 300 -21.10 -15.25 29.90
N ARG A 301 -21.39 -16.27 29.09
CA ARG A 301 -20.76 -17.61 29.16
C ARG A 301 -20.41 -18.11 27.76
N ALA A 302 -20.08 -19.36 27.62
CA ALA A 302 -19.76 -19.98 26.33
C ALA A 302 -20.89 -19.86 25.29
N ALA A 303 -22.14 -19.92 25.73
CA ALA A 303 -23.29 -19.74 24.83
C ALA A 303 -23.35 -18.35 24.19
N GLU A 304 -22.76 -17.34 24.85
CA GLU A 304 -22.62 -15.96 24.39
C GLU A 304 -21.31 -15.70 23.61
N GLY A 305 -20.53 -16.74 23.33
CA GLY A 305 -19.31 -16.68 22.56
C GLY A 305 -18.01 -16.57 23.40
N LEU A 306 -18.08 -16.75 24.73
CA LEU A 306 -16.90 -16.80 25.58
C LEU A 306 -16.30 -18.21 25.64
N SER A 307 -15.16 -18.36 26.35
CA SER A 307 -14.48 -19.63 26.54
C SER A 307 -15.25 -20.58 27.47
N ASP A 308 -15.33 -21.87 27.13
CA ASP A 308 -15.88 -22.92 27.98
C ASP A 308 -15.05 -23.18 29.25
N ARG A 309 -13.75 -22.84 29.24
CA ARG A 309 -12.83 -23.05 30.37
C ARG A 309 -12.80 -21.91 31.37
N GLY A 310 -13.68 -20.89 31.16
CA GLY A 310 -13.76 -19.71 32.00
C GLY A 310 -12.87 -18.56 31.50
N VAL A 311 -12.85 -17.50 32.28
CA VAL A 311 -12.21 -16.21 31.95
C VAL A 311 -11.16 -15.88 33.01
N GLY A 312 -9.91 -15.64 32.58
CA GLY A 312 -8.77 -15.43 33.46
C GLY A 312 -8.37 -13.96 33.66
N THR A 313 -8.51 -13.11 32.66
CA THR A 313 -8.05 -11.72 32.70
C THR A 313 -8.95 -10.80 31.90
N LEU A 314 -8.93 -9.50 32.23
CA LEU A 314 -9.71 -8.45 31.61
C LEU A 314 -8.82 -7.24 31.28
N ALA A 315 -9.06 -6.59 30.15
CA ALA A 315 -8.44 -5.33 29.77
C ALA A 315 -9.39 -4.50 28.90
N GLU A 316 -9.27 -3.18 28.90
CA GLU A 316 -9.95 -2.26 27.98
C GLU A 316 -8.93 -1.62 27.05
N ASP A 317 -9.15 -1.68 25.73
CA ASP A 317 -8.29 -1.00 24.77
C ASP A 317 -8.67 0.50 24.59
N ARG A 318 -7.92 1.21 23.74
CA ARG A 318 -8.15 2.67 23.49
C ARG A 318 -9.50 2.96 22.84
N GLU A 319 -10.06 2.00 22.08
CA GLU A 319 -11.37 2.08 21.45
C GLU A 319 -12.48 1.58 22.38
N ARG A 320 -12.14 1.29 23.64
CA ARG A 320 -13.04 0.79 24.70
C ARG A 320 -13.61 -0.61 24.44
N ASN A 321 -12.96 -1.38 23.58
CA ASN A 321 -13.30 -2.79 23.48
C ASN A 321 -12.82 -3.51 24.75
N LEU A 322 -13.64 -4.42 25.25
CA LEU A 322 -13.27 -5.28 26.36
C LEU A 322 -12.52 -6.51 25.81
N TRP A 323 -11.31 -6.70 26.32
CA TRP A 323 -10.52 -7.87 26.02
C TRP A 323 -10.54 -8.85 27.17
N VAL A 324 -10.72 -10.12 26.84
CA VAL A 324 -10.93 -11.19 27.79
C VAL A 324 -9.96 -12.32 27.46
N GLY A 325 -9.15 -12.75 28.43
CA GLY A 325 -8.28 -13.93 28.28
C GLY A 325 -8.99 -15.18 28.76
N GLY A 326 -9.04 -16.17 27.89
CA GLY A 326 -9.61 -17.49 28.18
C GLY A 326 -8.91 -18.55 27.34
N ASP A 327 -9.65 -19.32 26.54
CA ASP A 327 -9.10 -20.17 25.48
C ASP A 327 -8.82 -19.33 24.23
N GLY A 328 -7.81 -18.52 24.30
CA GLY A 328 -7.48 -17.46 23.35
C GLY A 328 -7.78 -16.06 23.88
N ALA A 329 -7.41 -15.03 23.09
CA ALA A 329 -7.73 -13.63 23.36
C ALA A 329 -9.07 -13.29 22.73
N ILE A 330 -10.05 -12.99 23.54
CA ILE A 330 -11.42 -12.69 23.14
C ILE A 330 -11.61 -11.19 23.16
N LYS A 331 -11.85 -10.58 22.02
CA LYS A 331 -12.23 -9.18 21.89
C LYS A 331 -13.75 -9.08 21.88
N ILE A 332 -14.32 -8.31 22.79
CA ILE A 332 -15.72 -7.92 22.82
C ILE A 332 -15.78 -6.49 22.33
N ALA A 333 -16.33 -6.26 21.14
CA ALA A 333 -16.41 -4.92 20.58
C ALA A 333 -17.36 -4.06 21.42
N SER A 334 -16.89 -2.87 21.80
CA SER A 334 -17.72 -1.89 22.54
C SER A 334 -18.92 -1.43 21.72
N ARG A 335 -18.83 -1.51 20.40
CA ARG A 335 -19.80 -1.13 19.39
C ARG A 335 -19.86 -2.18 18.30
N GLY A 336 -20.68 -3.16 18.49
CA GLY A 336 -20.86 -4.26 17.55
C GLY A 336 -22.29 -4.73 17.49
N PHE A 337 -22.48 -5.78 16.73
CA PHE A 337 -23.78 -6.39 16.56
C PHE A 337 -24.02 -7.47 17.63
N THR A 338 -25.19 -7.46 18.19
CA THR A 338 -25.68 -8.59 19.00
C THR A 338 -26.45 -9.52 18.09
N THR A 339 -26.18 -10.81 18.14
CA THR A 339 -26.89 -11.79 17.32
C THR A 339 -27.91 -12.60 18.13
N TYR A 340 -29.01 -12.93 17.46
CA TYR A 340 -30.11 -13.77 17.97
C TYR A 340 -30.29 -14.96 17.04
N GLY A 341 -30.63 -16.09 17.62
CA GLY A 341 -30.88 -17.36 16.90
C GLY A 341 -31.80 -18.31 17.63
N LEU A 342 -31.68 -19.61 17.37
CA LEU A 342 -32.47 -20.63 17.99
C LEU A 342 -32.49 -20.58 19.55
N PRO A 343 -31.36 -20.33 20.24
CA PRO A 343 -31.34 -20.25 21.71
C PRO A 343 -32.19 -19.10 22.25
N ASP A 344 -32.37 -18.03 21.43
CA ASP A 344 -33.11 -16.83 21.82
C ASP A 344 -34.61 -16.93 21.53
N GLY A 345 -35.07 -18.10 21.09
CA GLY A 345 -36.49 -18.36 20.83
C GLY A 345 -36.97 -18.11 19.41
N ILE A 346 -36.08 -17.77 18.51
CA ILE A 346 -36.36 -17.78 17.06
C ILE A 346 -36.53 -19.25 16.64
N HIS A 347 -37.58 -19.53 15.87
CA HIS A 347 -37.89 -20.93 15.52
C HIS A 347 -36.90 -21.49 14.50
N ASP A 348 -36.54 -20.70 13.47
CA ASP A 348 -35.56 -21.07 12.44
C ASP A 348 -34.63 -19.89 12.15
N PRO A 349 -33.31 -20.10 11.97
CA PRO A 349 -32.37 -19.04 11.73
C PRO A 349 -32.52 -18.36 10.35
N ASN A 350 -33.23 -18.99 9.42
CA ASN A 350 -33.53 -18.42 8.11
C ASN A 350 -34.64 -17.35 8.25
N ILE A 351 -34.20 -16.09 8.42
CA ILE A 351 -35.08 -14.97 8.68
C ILE A 351 -35.29 -14.19 7.39
N THR A 352 -36.54 -14.21 6.90
CA THR A 352 -36.88 -13.64 5.59
C THR A 352 -37.44 -12.21 5.65
N SER A 353 -38.04 -11.77 6.76
CA SER A 353 -38.60 -10.42 6.88
C SER A 353 -38.56 -9.90 8.32
N ILE A 354 -38.51 -8.56 8.46
CA ILE A 354 -38.55 -7.84 9.74
C ILE A 354 -39.58 -6.72 9.63
N PHE A 355 -40.45 -6.60 10.61
CA PHE A 355 -41.44 -5.52 10.71
C PHE A 355 -41.90 -5.30 12.14
N GLU A 356 -42.62 -4.22 12.42
CA GLU A 356 -43.33 -3.99 13.68
C GLU A 356 -44.82 -4.17 13.46
N ASP A 357 -45.50 -4.80 14.43
CA ASP A 357 -46.96 -4.85 14.43
C ASP A 357 -47.57 -3.51 14.89
N LEU A 358 -48.91 -3.38 14.87
CA LEU A 358 -49.59 -2.16 15.28
C LEU A 358 -49.42 -1.83 16.79
N ALA A 359 -49.05 -2.81 17.63
CA ALA A 359 -48.67 -2.56 19.00
C ALA A 359 -47.25 -1.99 19.12
N GLY A 360 -46.47 -2.14 18.04
CA GLY A 360 -45.08 -1.76 17.93
C GLY A 360 -44.12 -2.80 18.48
N ASP A 361 -44.59 -4.04 18.55
CA ASP A 361 -43.70 -5.15 18.87
C ASP A 361 -42.93 -5.58 17.62
N LEU A 362 -41.61 -5.80 17.78
CA LEU A 362 -40.77 -6.26 16.67
C LEU A 362 -41.12 -7.73 16.36
N CYS A 363 -41.36 -7.96 15.10
CA CYS A 363 -41.67 -9.28 14.54
C CYS A 363 -40.68 -9.66 13.45
N VAL A 364 -40.20 -10.88 13.45
CA VAL A 364 -39.40 -11.43 12.36
C VAL A 364 -40.07 -12.70 11.81
N LEU A 365 -40.04 -12.84 10.51
CA LEU A 365 -40.51 -14.07 9.86
C LEU A 365 -39.32 -15.01 9.73
N SER A 366 -39.52 -16.26 10.18
CA SER A 366 -38.61 -17.35 9.87
C SER A 366 -39.29 -18.42 9.05
N GLU A 367 -38.54 -18.96 8.09
CA GLU A 367 -39.07 -19.89 7.11
C GLU A 367 -38.32 -21.23 7.19
N GLU A 368 -39.06 -22.28 7.46
CA GLU A 368 -38.65 -23.67 7.40
C GLU A 368 -39.21 -24.31 6.13
N LEU A 369 -38.64 -25.41 5.65
CA LEU A 369 -39.00 -26.11 4.42
C LEU A 369 -40.52 -26.29 4.19
N HIS A 370 -41.30 -26.38 5.28
CA HIS A 370 -42.77 -26.57 5.26
C HIS A 370 -43.52 -25.70 6.28
N GLY A 371 -42.98 -24.53 6.62
CA GLY A 371 -43.61 -23.68 7.62
C GLY A 371 -43.11 -22.26 7.63
N LEU A 372 -44.02 -21.32 7.86
CA LEU A 372 -43.70 -19.93 8.15
C LEU A 372 -44.06 -19.66 9.61
N TRP A 373 -43.13 -19.01 10.31
CA TRP A 373 -43.27 -18.63 11.70
C TRP A 373 -43.16 -17.13 11.87
N ILE A 374 -44.00 -16.56 12.71
CA ILE A 374 -43.87 -15.18 13.17
C ILE A 374 -43.23 -15.20 14.55
N ASN A 375 -42.03 -14.68 14.69
CA ASN A 375 -41.34 -14.61 15.96
C ASN A 375 -41.43 -13.18 16.49
N ARG A 376 -42.12 -12.95 17.58
CA ARG A 376 -42.31 -11.64 18.21
C ARG A 376 -41.29 -11.47 19.33
N LEU A 377 -40.59 -10.32 19.38
CA LEU A 377 -39.68 -10.01 20.47
C LEU A 377 -40.46 -9.62 21.72
N ASP A 378 -40.25 -10.37 22.82
CA ASP A 378 -40.82 -10.13 24.13
C ASP A 378 -39.67 -9.89 25.13
N GLY A 379 -39.38 -8.63 25.40
CA GLY A 379 -38.21 -8.25 26.16
C GLY A 379 -36.89 -8.59 25.46
N GLN A 380 -36.23 -9.67 25.87
CA GLN A 380 -34.98 -10.15 25.29
C GLN A 380 -35.11 -11.49 24.56
N ARG A 381 -36.32 -12.00 24.38
CA ARG A 381 -36.60 -13.31 23.76
C ARG A 381 -37.60 -13.17 22.64
N PHE A 382 -37.46 -14.05 21.67
CA PHE A 382 -38.47 -14.24 20.65
C PHE A 382 -39.47 -15.35 21.10
N ARG A 383 -40.74 -15.09 20.78
CA ARG A 383 -41.81 -16.10 20.91
C ARG A 383 -42.32 -16.43 19.53
N ALA A 384 -42.08 -17.66 19.10
CA ALA A 384 -42.49 -18.16 17.80
C ALA A 384 -43.96 -18.57 17.77
N THR A 385 -44.68 -18.12 16.74
CA THR A 385 -46.07 -18.46 16.47
C THR A 385 -46.22 -18.94 15.03
N LYS A 386 -46.75 -20.15 14.83
CA LYS A 386 -47.13 -20.63 13.50
C LYS A 386 -48.60 -20.28 13.24
N PRO A 387 -48.91 -19.39 12.29
CA PRO A 387 -50.29 -19.09 11.92
C PRO A 387 -51.02 -20.35 11.44
N LYS A 388 -52.34 -20.43 11.66
CA LYS A 388 -53.15 -21.54 11.20
C LYS A 388 -53.35 -21.47 9.69
N PHE A 389 -52.48 -22.13 8.96
CA PHE A 389 -52.59 -22.23 7.49
C PHE A 389 -53.60 -23.27 7.05
N PRO A 390 -54.33 -23.03 5.92
CA PRO A 390 -55.13 -24.05 5.27
C PRO A 390 -54.26 -25.28 4.88
N PRO A 391 -54.81 -26.50 4.93
CA PRO A 391 -54.08 -27.72 4.60
C PRO A 391 -53.51 -27.76 3.17
N ALA A 392 -54.04 -26.95 2.25
CA ALA A 392 -53.60 -26.90 0.89
C ALA A 392 -52.26 -26.08 0.68
N ILE A 393 -51.81 -25.41 1.73
CA ILE A 393 -50.58 -24.61 1.68
C ILE A 393 -49.42 -25.42 2.22
N HIS A 394 -48.54 -25.88 1.33
CA HIS A 394 -47.35 -26.65 1.63
C HIS A 394 -46.05 -25.90 1.24
N TYR A 395 -46.20 -24.74 0.58
CA TYR A 395 -45.11 -23.93 0.07
C TYR A 395 -45.38 -22.45 0.38
N PHE A 396 -44.39 -21.78 1.00
CA PHE A 396 -44.54 -20.40 1.47
C PHE A 396 -43.89 -19.37 0.57
N GLY A 397 -43.48 -19.77 -0.65
CA GLY A 397 -42.78 -18.89 -1.58
C GLY A 397 -41.30 -18.81 -1.25
N TRP A 398 -40.57 -17.96 -2.00
CA TRP A 398 -39.13 -17.69 -1.85
C TRP A 398 -38.87 -16.20 -1.75
N GLY A 399 -39.89 -15.44 -1.33
CA GLY A 399 -39.77 -14.00 -1.12
C GLY A 399 -39.04 -13.68 0.19
N TRP A 400 -38.23 -12.62 0.16
CA TRP A 400 -37.60 -12.04 1.35
C TRP A 400 -38.04 -10.58 1.47
N ASN A 401 -38.16 -10.06 2.70
CA ASN A 401 -38.70 -8.72 3.01
C ASN A 401 -40.12 -8.50 2.46
N GLN A 402 -40.95 -7.74 3.11
CA GLN A 402 -42.33 -7.44 2.68
C GLN A 402 -43.19 -8.68 2.32
N THR A 403 -43.01 -9.82 2.99
CA THR A 403 -43.76 -11.06 2.74
C THR A 403 -44.96 -11.23 3.68
N ALA A 404 -45.06 -10.47 4.77
CA ALA A 404 -46.21 -10.35 5.62
C ALA A 404 -46.34 -8.93 6.15
N LEU A 405 -47.52 -8.50 6.46
CA LEU A 405 -47.84 -7.23 7.11
C LEU A 405 -49.11 -7.30 7.94
N GLN A 406 -49.19 -6.43 8.95
CA GLN A 406 -50.46 -6.10 9.58
C GLN A 406 -50.91 -4.76 9.04
N ASP A 407 -52.08 -4.74 8.38
CA ASP A 407 -52.60 -3.52 7.79
C ASP A 407 -53.17 -2.52 8.85
N ARG A 408 -53.44 -1.30 8.47
CA ARG A 408 -53.94 -0.27 9.39
C ARG A 408 -55.30 -0.57 10.01
N ALA A 409 -56.05 -1.54 9.48
CA ALA A 409 -57.27 -2.07 10.10
C ALA A 409 -56.98 -3.14 11.15
N GLY A 410 -55.72 -3.58 11.26
CA GLY A 410 -55.26 -4.66 12.17
C GLY A 410 -55.45 -6.05 11.59
N GLU A 411 -55.76 -6.19 10.31
CA GLU A 411 -55.86 -7.48 9.63
C GLU A 411 -54.44 -7.89 9.16
N TRP A 412 -54.21 -9.20 9.15
CA TRP A 412 -52.93 -9.77 8.77
C TRP A 412 -52.95 -10.29 7.34
N TRP A 413 -51.97 -9.91 6.58
CA TRP A 413 -51.78 -10.35 5.21
C TRP A 413 -50.49 -11.15 5.12
N ILE A 414 -50.53 -12.35 4.57
CA ILE A 414 -49.40 -13.25 4.45
C ILE A 414 -49.31 -13.78 3.03
N ALA A 415 -48.16 -13.57 2.41
CA ALA A 415 -47.80 -14.09 1.10
C ALA A 415 -47.49 -15.58 1.19
N THR A 416 -47.92 -16.37 0.24
CA THR A 416 -47.59 -17.80 0.13
C THR A 416 -47.40 -18.21 -1.32
N GLY A 417 -46.70 -19.32 -1.55
CA GLY A 417 -46.56 -19.88 -2.89
C GLY A 417 -47.83 -20.45 -3.52
N ALA A 418 -48.97 -20.43 -2.81
CA ALA A 418 -50.25 -20.91 -3.27
C ALA A 418 -51.32 -19.80 -3.28
N GLY A 419 -50.98 -18.56 -2.95
CA GLY A 419 -51.89 -17.44 -2.90
C GLY A 419 -51.65 -16.51 -1.71
N LEU A 420 -52.56 -15.53 -1.57
CA LEU A 420 -52.53 -14.51 -0.53
C LEU A 420 -53.54 -14.80 0.56
N LEU A 421 -53.06 -14.86 1.80
CA LEU A 421 -53.91 -15.07 2.97
C LEU A 421 -54.23 -13.75 3.64
N ARG A 422 -55.50 -13.57 4.05
CA ARG A 422 -55.95 -12.47 4.89
C ARG A 422 -56.59 -13.04 6.18
N PHE A 423 -56.02 -12.70 7.32
CA PHE A 423 -56.54 -13.05 8.65
C PHE A 423 -57.31 -11.87 9.25
N PRO A 424 -58.31 -12.13 10.11
CA PRO A 424 -58.98 -11.05 10.82
C PRO A 424 -58.02 -10.41 11.84
N LYS A 425 -58.39 -9.22 12.32
CA LYS A 425 -57.72 -8.59 13.47
C LYS A 425 -57.76 -9.56 14.68
N VAL A 426 -56.62 -9.75 15.33
CA VAL A 426 -56.44 -10.53 16.54
C VAL A 426 -55.89 -9.62 17.67
N ALA A 427 -56.15 -10.01 18.91
CA ALA A 427 -55.67 -9.27 20.06
C ALA A 427 -54.16 -9.47 20.33
N SER A 428 -53.61 -10.62 19.89
CA SER A 428 -52.18 -10.92 19.94
C SER A 428 -51.81 -11.87 18.81
N ILE A 429 -50.52 -11.86 18.41
CA ILE A 429 -49.99 -12.70 17.33
C ILE A 429 -50.21 -14.19 17.61
N GLU A 430 -50.10 -14.60 18.88
CA GLU A 430 -50.28 -15.98 19.29
C GLU A 430 -51.68 -16.56 18.96
N GLN A 431 -52.68 -15.68 18.82
CA GLN A 431 -54.03 -16.10 18.42
C GLN A 431 -54.08 -16.53 16.95
N LEU A 432 -53.16 -16.09 16.09
CA LEU A 432 -53.08 -16.53 14.68
C LEU A 432 -52.93 -18.05 14.56
N ALA A 433 -52.33 -18.71 15.56
CA ALA A 433 -52.18 -20.16 15.59
C ALA A 433 -53.54 -20.91 15.65
N ARG A 434 -54.58 -20.23 16.13
CA ARG A 434 -55.92 -20.81 16.32
C ARG A 434 -56.96 -20.16 15.42
N THR A 435 -56.68 -19.03 14.79
CA THR A 435 -57.56 -18.23 13.95
C THR A 435 -57.43 -18.67 12.51
N SER A 436 -58.56 -18.99 11.87
CA SER A 436 -58.60 -19.31 10.45
C SER A 436 -58.51 -18.03 9.61
N PRO A 437 -57.94 -18.04 8.42
CA PRO A 437 -57.96 -16.90 7.50
C PRO A 437 -59.40 -16.47 7.18
N LYS A 438 -59.62 -15.18 7.11
CA LYS A 438 -60.84 -14.55 6.66
C LYS A 438 -61.06 -14.74 5.15
N ALA A 439 -60.00 -14.74 4.40
CA ALA A 439 -60.00 -14.96 2.94
C ALA A 439 -58.66 -15.61 2.50
N PHE A 440 -58.80 -16.40 1.44
CA PHE A 440 -57.64 -16.98 0.71
C PHE A 440 -57.83 -16.68 -0.76
N TYR A 441 -56.97 -15.83 -1.27
CA TYR A 441 -56.99 -15.37 -2.67
C TYR A 441 -55.98 -16.15 -3.49
N ASN A 442 -56.43 -16.74 -4.61
CA ASN A 442 -55.63 -17.54 -5.54
C ASN A 442 -56.14 -17.38 -6.98
N ALA A 443 -55.66 -18.18 -7.93
CA ALA A 443 -56.07 -18.08 -9.32
C ALA A 443 -57.59 -18.23 -9.56
N ARG A 444 -58.28 -18.97 -8.70
CA ARG A 444 -59.74 -19.20 -8.82
C ARG A 444 -60.58 -17.96 -8.49
N ASN A 445 -59.99 -17.00 -7.77
CA ASN A 445 -60.66 -15.77 -7.35
C ASN A 445 -59.91 -14.49 -7.75
N GLY A 446 -59.14 -14.57 -8.85
CA GLY A 446 -58.60 -13.40 -9.56
C GLY A 446 -57.14 -13.06 -9.33
N LEU A 447 -56.39 -13.93 -8.66
CA LEU A 447 -54.96 -13.76 -8.45
C LEU A 447 -54.17 -14.64 -9.45
N VAL A 448 -53.43 -14.06 -10.36
CA VAL A 448 -52.65 -14.81 -11.38
C VAL A 448 -51.30 -14.19 -11.58
N PRO A 449 -50.19 -14.98 -11.37
CA PRO A 449 -50.09 -16.33 -10.80
C PRO A 449 -50.30 -16.37 -9.29
N ASP A 450 -50.33 -17.59 -8.70
CA ASP A 450 -50.62 -17.80 -7.26
C ASP A 450 -49.44 -17.54 -6.34
N ASP A 451 -48.18 -17.62 -6.84
CA ASP A 451 -46.99 -17.45 -6.02
C ASP A 451 -46.78 -15.97 -5.67
N VAL A 452 -47.29 -15.58 -4.49
CA VAL A 452 -47.20 -14.18 -4.01
C VAL A 452 -45.82 -13.92 -3.43
N PHE A 453 -45.13 -12.91 -3.98
CA PHE A 453 -43.73 -12.61 -3.70
C PHE A 453 -43.53 -11.44 -2.72
N ARG A 454 -44.31 -10.33 -2.87
CA ARG A 454 -44.19 -9.11 -2.04
C ARG A 454 -45.55 -8.52 -1.74
N LEU A 455 -45.63 -7.84 -0.59
CA LEU A 455 -46.81 -7.12 -0.10
C LEU A 455 -46.43 -5.71 0.35
N PHE A 456 -47.32 -4.75 0.05
CA PHE A 456 -47.15 -3.38 0.53
C PHE A 456 -48.52 -2.69 0.69
N GLU A 457 -48.75 -2.05 1.85
CA GLU A 457 -49.92 -1.19 2.06
C GLU A 457 -49.58 0.25 1.71
N ASP A 458 -50.29 0.86 0.75
CA ASP A 458 -50.13 2.26 0.39
C ASP A 458 -50.87 3.23 1.34
N SER A 459 -50.65 4.51 1.16
CA SER A 459 -51.29 5.55 1.99
C SER A 459 -52.80 5.60 1.87
N ALA A 460 -53.41 5.04 0.82
CA ALA A 460 -54.87 4.89 0.66
C ALA A 460 -55.38 3.66 1.42
N GLY A 461 -54.52 2.80 1.85
CA GLY A 461 -54.82 1.52 2.51
C GLY A 461 -55.06 0.37 1.57
N ASP A 462 -54.76 0.56 0.30
CA ASP A 462 -54.79 -0.52 -0.68
C ASP A 462 -53.56 -1.41 -0.53
N ILE A 463 -53.71 -2.70 -0.82
CA ILE A 463 -52.63 -3.67 -0.73
C ILE A 463 -52.07 -3.96 -2.11
N TRP A 464 -50.86 -3.54 -2.34
CA TRP A 464 -50.11 -3.90 -3.54
C TRP A 464 -49.35 -5.19 -3.30
N PHE A 465 -49.32 -6.03 -4.33
CA PHE A 465 -48.54 -7.27 -4.27
C PHE A 465 -48.04 -7.70 -5.64
N SER A 466 -46.90 -8.38 -5.62
CA SER A 466 -46.31 -9.01 -6.79
C SER A 466 -46.46 -10.52 -6.72
N THR A 467 -46.53 -11.17 -7.87
CA THR A 467 -46.54 -12.62 -7.98
C THR A 467 -45.49 -13.11 -8.98
N ALA A 468 -44.86 -14.21 -8.65
CA ALA A 468 -43.78 -14.79 -9.48
C ALA A 468 -44.34 -15.87 -10.41
N ALA A 469 -43.87 -15.94 -11.65
CA ALA A 469 -44.30 -16.88 -12.66
C ALA A 469 -43.50 -18.15 -12.71
N ASP A 470 -43.37 -18.85 -11.60
CA ASP A 470 -42.62 -20.13 -11.59
C ASP A 470 -43.28 -21.21 -12.47
N ARG A 471 -44.64 -21.12 -12.71
CA ARG A 471 -45.41 -22.04 -13.54
C ARG A 471 -46.41 -21.32 -14.47
N GLY A 472 -46.31 -20.01 -14.63
CA GLY A 472 -47.23 -19.18 -15.38
C GLY A 472 -46.58 -18.45 -16.57
N PRO A 473 -47.43 -17.85 -17.45
CA PRO A 473 -46.89 -17.20 -18.65
C PRO A 473 -46.17 -15.86 -18.39
N ARG A 474 -46.36 -15.22 -17.25
CA ARG A 474 -45.72 -13.97 -16.84
C ARG A 474 -45.90 -13.65 -15.36
N ASN A 475 -45.01 -12.81 -14.84
CA ASN A 475 -45.09 -12.25 -13.49
C ASN A 475 -46.31 -11.32 -13.36
N GLY A 476 -46.87 -11.22 -12.15
CA GLY A 476 -48.00 -10.41 -11.83
C GLY A 476 -47.71 -9.20 -10.97
N LEU A 477 -48.42 -8.12 -11.20
CA LEU A 477 -48.47 -6.94 -10.32
C LEU A 477 -49.95 -6.58 -10.13
N SER A 478 -50.45 -6.63 -8.91
CA SER A 478 -51.86 -6.41 -8.58
C SER A 478 -52.03 -5.50 -7.36
N GLN A 479 -53.14 -4.83 -7.31
CA GLN A 479 -53.60 -3.96 -6.23
C GLN A 479 -54.95 -4.46 -5.72
N TRP A 480 -55.02 -4.79 -4.43
CA TRP A 480 -56.31 -5.02 -3.77
C TRP A 480 -56.84 -3.69 -3.24
N MET A 481 -57.93 -3.20 -3.82
CA MET A 481 -58.55 -1.93 -3.46
C MET A 481 -59.42 -2.09 -2.23
N ARG A 482 -59.10 -1.40 -1.16
CA ARG A 482 -59.83 -1.49 0.12
C ARG A 482 -61.27 -1.00 0.01
N ALA A 483 -61.47 0.07 -0.77
CA ALA A 483 -62.79 0.70 -0.94
C ALA A 483 -63.81 -0.24 -1.58
N THR A 484 -63.41 -1.10 -2.50
CA THR A 484 -64.29 -1.98 -3.27
C THR A 484 -64.12 -3.45 -2.89
N GLY A 485 -63.06 -3.82 -2.21
CA GLY A 485 -62.71 -5.22 -1.91
C GLY A 485 -62.36 -6.05 -3.14
N SER A 486 -62.01 -5.42 -4.26
CA SER A 486 -61.73 -6.06 -5.55
C SER A 486 -60.27 -5.86 -5.96
N PHE A 487 -59.78 -6.74 -6.83
CA PHE A 487 -58.43 -6.63 -7.40
C PHE A 487 -58.42 -5.77 -8.67
N ARG A 488 -57.32 -5.01 -8.82
CA ARG A 488 -56.96 -4.33 -10.04
C ARG A 488 -55.64 -4.91 -10.55
N ASP A 489 -55.65 -5.44 -11.76
CA ASP A 489 -54.49 -6.04 -12.38
C ASP A 489 -53.69 -4.98 -13.13
N HIS A 490 -52.38 -4.92 -12.83
CA HIS A 490 -51.39 -4.06 -13.49
C HIS A 490 -50.33 -4.88 -14.24
N SER A 491 -50.48 -6.20 -14.36
CA SER A 491 -49.47 -7.10 -14.92
C SER A 491 -49.18 -6.85 -16.42
N SER A 492 -50.02 -6.10 -17.11
CA SER A 492 -49.77 -5.73 -18.52
C SER A 492 -48.65 -4.67 -18.70
N VAL A 493 -48.26 -4.00 -17.62
CA VAL A 493 -47.32 -2.87 -17.67
C VAL A 493 -45.88 -3.35 -17.90
N THR A 494 -45.51 -4.49 -17.35
CA THR A 494 -44.19 -5.10 -17.52
C THR A 494 -44.23 -6.60 -17.23
N ASN A 495 -43.37 -7.37 -17.88
CA ASN A 495 -43.18 -8.81 -17.53
C ASN A 495 -42.10 -9.04 -16.48
N SER A 496 -41.50 -7.97 -15.96
CA SER A 496 -40.47 -8.05 -14.92
C SER A 496 -41.10 -8.24 -13.55
N LEU A 497 -40.50 -9.05 -12.69
CA LEU A 497 -40.96 -9.29 -11.32
C LEU A 497 -40.72 -8.05 -10.45
N ALA A 498 -41.81 -7.54 -9.81
CA ALA A 498 -41.67 -6.48 -8.81
C ALA A 498 -41.11 -7.06 -7.50
N LYS A 499 -39.95 -6.59 -7.11
CA LYS A 499 -39.14 -7.09 -5.95
C LYS A 499 -39.33 -6.27 -4.68
N VAL A 500 -39.71 -4.99 -4.82
CA VAL A 500 -39.81 -4.06 -3.67
C VAL A 500 -40.76 -2.91 -3.99
N PHE A 501 -41.46 -2.44 -2.95
CA PHE A 501 -42.38 -1.31 -3.00
C PHE A 501 -41.96 -0.25 -1.97
N ARG A 502 -42.03 1.02 -2.35
CA ARG A 502 -41.85 2.15 -1.41
C ARG A 502 -42.72 3.32 -1.87
N GLN A 503 -43.41 3.96 -0.95
CA GLN A 503 -44.16 5.18 -1.24
C GLN A 503 -43.37 6.41 -0.78
N ASP A 504 -43.31 7.42 -1.64
CA ASP A 504 -42.67 8.69 -1.29
C ASP A 504 -43.65 9.61 -0.51
N ARG A 505 -43.11 10.76 -0.04
CA ARG A 505 -43.93 11.71 0.74
C ARG A 505 -45.05 12.38 -0.04
N GLN A 506 -44.99 12.35 -1.38
CA GLN A 506 -46.02 12.94 -2.27
C GLN A 506 -47.07 11.90 -2.66
N GLY A 507 -46.93 10.68 -2.13
CA GLY A 507 -47.89 9.57 -2.40
C GLY A 507 -47.58 8.79 -3.67
N ALA A 508 -46.52 9.07 -4.42
CA ALA A 508 -46.17 8.23 -5.55
C ALA A 508 -45.54 6.92 -5.07
N LEU A 509 -45.96 5.81 -5.68
CA LEU A 509 -45.45 4.47 -5.38
C LEU A 509 -44.26 4.17 -6.30
N TRP A 510 -43.12 3.88 -5.69
CA TRP A 510 -41.92 3.43 -6.37
C TRP A 510 -41.84 1.91 -6.31
N ILE A 511 -41.55 1.27 -7.42
CA ILE A 511 -41.53 -0.18 -7.58
C ILE A 511 -40.20 -0.58 -8.21
N GLY A 512 -39.39 -1.36 -7.47
CA GLY A 512 -38.18 -1.97 -8.01
C GLY A 512 -38.44 -3.30 -8.68
N PHE A 513 -37.88 -3.49 -9.87
CA PHE A 513 -38.05 -4.69 -10.69
C PHE A 513 -36.67 -5.36 -10.96
N ASN A 514 -36.70 -6.58 -11.50
CA ASN A 514 -35.49 -7.22 -12.03
C ASN A 514 -34.86 -6.44 -13.21
N SER A 515 -35.63 -5.58 -13.86
CA SER A 515 -35.16 -4.87 -15.07
C SER A 515 -35.21 -3.35 -14.96
N GLY A 516 -35.33 -2.80 -13.77
CA GLY A 516 -35.37 -1.36 -13.59
C GLY A 516 -36.28 -0.87 -12.46
N LEU A 517 -36.58 0.41 -12.46
CA LEU A 517 -37.38 1.09 -11.47
C LEU A 517 -38.59 1.74 -12.11
N ALA A 518 -39.77 1.71 -11.48
CA ALA A 518 -40.92 2.45 -11.92
C ALA A 518 -41.46 3.36 -10.83
N ARG A 519 -42.01 4.50 -11.23
CA ARG A 519 -42.80 5.42 -10.40
C ARG A 519 -44.26 5.39 -10.86
N TYR A 520 -45.18 4.98 -9.95
CA TYR A 520 -46.62 5.00 -10.19
C TYR A 520 -47.25 6.23 -9.53
N ARG A 521 -47.89 7.09 -10.33
CA ARG A 521 -48.51 8.32 -9.86
C ARG A 521 -49.74 8.63 -10.72
N ASN A 522 -50.86 8.96 -10.09
CA ASN A 522 -52.10 9.34 -10.78
C ASN A 522 -52.53 8.32 -11.83
N GLY A 523 -52.41 7.02 -11.56
CA GLY A 523 -52.81 5.97 -12.48
C GLY A 523 -51.84 5.68 -13.63
N ARG A 524 -50.67 6.29 -13.67
CA ARG A 524 -49.66 6.12 -14.72
C ARG A 524 -48.33 5.59 -14.16
N PHE A 525 -47.67 4.73 -14.94
CA PHE A 525 -46.34 4.24 -14.66
C PHE A 525 -45.31 5.03 -15.51
N GLU A 526 -44.22 5.41 -14.87
CA GLU A 526 -43.04 5.99 -15.47
C GLU A 526 -41.84 5.10 -15.13
N PHE A 527 -41.09 4.68 -16.14
CA PHE A 527 -39.99 3.73 -15.98
C PHE A 527 -38.63 4.43 -16.08
N PHE A 528 -37.68 3.94 -15.28
CA PHE A 528 -36.30 4.38 -15.24
C PHE A 528 -35.38 3.18 -15.49
N ALA A 529 -34.39 3.38 -16.35
CA ALA A 529 -33.42 2.38 -16.75
C ALA A 529 -31.98 2.86 -16.47
N VAL A 530 -31.01 2.02 -16.79
CA VAL A 530 -29.56 2.37 -16.64
C VAL A 530 -29.19 3.62 -17.46
N ALA A 531 -29.85 3.85 -18.59
CA ALA A 531 -29.66 5.05 -19.40
C ALA A 531 -30.07 6.36 -18.69
N ASP A 532 -30.95 6.26 -17.68
CA ASP A 532 -31.42 7.39 -16.85
C ASP A 532 -30.54 7.56 -15.58
N GLY A 533 -29.41 6.81 -15.46
CA GLY A 533 -28.50 6.83 -14.33
C GLY A 533 -28.80 5.80 -13.25
N LEU A 534 -29.79 4.92 -13.46
CA LEU A 534 -30.09 3.84 -12.51
C LEU A 534 -28.89 2.87 -12.39
N PRO A 535 -28.51 2.44 -11.17
CA PRO A 535 -27.51 1.38 -11.00
C PRO A 535 -27.91 0.12 -11.78
N ALA A 536 -26.93 -0.56 -12.38
CA ALA A 536 -27.14 -1.79 -13.13
C ALA A 536 -27.59 -2.95 -12.22
N GLY A 537 -28.32 -3.90 -12.81
CA GLY A 537 -28.81 -5.10 -12.12
C GLY A 537 -30.24 -4.98 -11.60
N ASP A 538 -30.65 -5.99 -10.84
CA ASP A 538 -31.97 -6.06 -10.22
C ASP A 538 -32.08 -5.08 -9.05
N ILE A 539 -33.25 -4.48 -8.86
CA ILE A 539 -33.50 -3.62 -7.70
C ILE A 539 -33.99 -4.48 -6.53
N ASN A 540 -33.16 -4.62 -5.51
CA ASN A 540 -33.43 -5.46 -4.35
C ASN A 540 -34.20 -4.74 -3.25
N ASP A 541 -33.89 -3.46 -3.00
CA ASP A 541 -34.52 -2.68 -1.94
C ASP A 541 -34.67 -1.21 -2.31
N LEU A 542 -35.69 -0.56 -1.73
CA LEU A 542 -35.96 0.87 -1.84
C LEU A 542 -36.16 1.45 -0.45
N TYR A 543 -35.48 2.50 -0.12
CA TYR A 543 -35.57 3.15 1.17
C TYR A 543 -35.78 4.66 1.03
N LEU A 544 -36.83 5.19 1.66
CA LEU A 544 -37.07 6.63 1.73
C LEU A 544 -36.50 7.15 3.08
N ASP A 545 -35.46 7.97 3.02
CA ASP A 545 -34.85 8.51 4.24
C ASP A 545 -35.68 9.64 4.86
N ARG A 546 -35.27 10.06 6.07
CA ARG A 546 -35.93 11.13 6.80
C ARG A 546 -35.88 12.48 6.11
N SER A 547 -34.92 12.71 5.24
CA SER A 547 -34.82 13.92 4.40
C SER A 547 -35.74 13.86 3.17
N GLY A 548 -36.30 12.68 2.85
CA GLY A 548 -37.17 12.45 1.70
C GLY A 548 -36.42 12.01 0.46
N ARG A 549 -35.15 11.67 0.56
CA ARG A 549 -34.35 11.08 -0.52
C ARG A 549 -34.72 9.61 -0.69
N LEU A 550 -34.79 9.15 -1.93
CA LEU A 550 -35.01 7.73 -2.23
C LEU A 550 -33.69 7.04 -2.53
N TRP A 551 -33.41 6.00 -1.78
CA TRP A 551 -32.23 5.14 -1.94
C TRP A 551 -32.61 3.84 -2.62
N ILE A 552 -31.73 3.33 -3.50
CA ILE A 552 -32.01 2.20 -4.41
C ILE A 552 -30.87 1.20 -4.28
N ALA A 553 -31.14 -0.01 -3.79
CA ALA A 553 -30.18 -1.11 -3.74
C ALA A 553 -30.22 -1.90 -5.05
N SER A 554 -29.06 -2.17 -5.65
CA SER A 554 -28.99 -3.00 -6.87
C SER A 554 -28.02 -4.18 -6.72
N THR A 555 -28.22 -5.23 -7.52
CA THR A 555 -27.38 -6.43 -7.47
C THR A 555 -25.98 -6.21 -8.00
N ASP A 556 -25.76 -5.29 -8.94
CA ASP A 556 -24.49 -5.19 -9.67
C ASP A 556 -23.93 -3.76 -9.72
N GLY A 557 -24.79 -2.75 -9.65
CA GLY A 557 -24.42 -1.34 -9.88
C GLY A 557 -24.12 -0.55 -8.61
N GLY A 558 -24.29 -1.12 -7.42
CA GLY A 558 -24.10 -0.42 -6.16
C GLY A 558 -25.38 0.22 -5.63
N LEU A 559 -25.28 1.40 -5.05
CA LEU A 559 -26.34 2.14 -4.37
C LEU A 559 -26.72 3.38 -5.19
N GLY A 560 -27.98 3.47 -5.58
CA GLY A 560 -28.56 4.67 -6.23
C GLY A 560 -29.17 5.63 -5.19
N ARG A 561 -29.16 6.93 -5.48
CA ARG A 561 -29.80 7.98 -4.68
C ARG A 561 -30.53 8.97 -5.56
N ILE A 562 -31.77 9.25 -5.21
CA ILE A 562 -32.59 10.32 -5.79
C ILE A 562 -32.88 11.34 -4.68
N ASP A 563 -32.35 12.56 -4.83
CA ASP A 563 -32.48 13.59 -3.81
C ASP A 563 -33.90 14.20 -3.76
N ASP A 564 -34.57 14.34 -4.91
CA ASP A 564 -35.98 14.76 -5.03
C ASP A 564 -36.79 13.75 -5.85
N PRO A 565 -37.43 12.75 -5.20
CA PRO A 565 -38.28 11.77 -5.88
C PRO A 565 -39.53 12.39 -6.53
N GLY A 566 -39.91 13.60 -6.09
CA GLY A 566 -41.08 14.34 -6.64
C GLY A 566 -40.81 15.08 -7.92
N ALA A 567 -39.56 15.27 -8.30
CA ALA A 567 -39.17 15.98 -9.51
C ALA A 567 -39.78 15.34 -10.77
N PRO A 568 -40.09 16.12 -11.80
CA PRO A 568 -40.55 15.57 -13.09
C PRO A 568 -39.53 14.62 -13.70
N HIS A 569 -38.25 14.97 -13.65
CA HIS A 569 -37.10 14.16 -14.10
C HIS A 569 -36.13 14.02 -12.96
N PRO A 570 -36.26 13.01 -12.10
CA PRO A 570 -35.41 12.81 -10.96
C PRO A 570 -33.98 12.43 -11.39
N HIS A 571 -32.98 13.09 -10.83
CA HIS A 571 -31.58 12.79 -11.08
C HIS A 571 -31.14 11.64 -10.15
N ILE A 572 -30.48 10.61 -10.70
CA ILE A 572 -30.01 9.43 -9.97
C ILE A 572 -28.48 9.53 -9.82
N VAL A 573 -28.00 9.51 -8.60
CA VAL A 573 -26.57 9.47 -8.26
C VAL A 573 -26.22 8.06 -7.83
N THR A 574 -25.18 7.47 -8.44
CA THR A 574 -24.74 6.10 -8.11
C THR A 574 -23.46 6.13 -7.25
N ILE A 575 -23.47 5.35 -6.18
CA ILE A 575 -22.34 5.11 -5.26
C ILE A 575 -21.93 3.64 -5.39
N SER A 576 -20.66 3.38 -5.66
CA SER A 576 -20.11 2.05 -5.91
C SER A 576 -18.84 1.79 -5.10
N THR A 577 -18.14 0.70 -5.37
CA THR A 577 -16.81 0.42 -4.83
C THR A 577 -15.80 1.51 -5.17
N ALA A 578 -15.97 2.23 -6.28
CA ALA A 578 -15.12 3.36 -6.64
C ALA A 578 -15.23 4.54 -5.65
N GLN A 579 -16.40 4.69 -4.99
CA GLN A 579 -16.63 5.67 -3.94
C GLN A 579 -16.44 5.08 -2.53
N GLY A 580 -16.06 3.80 -2.43
CA GLY A 580 -15.66 3.15 -1.19
C GLY A 580 -16.67 2.17 -0.59
N LEU A 581 -17.71 1.72 -1.32
CA LEU A 581 -18.52 0.58 -0.87
C LEU A 581 -17.67 -0.69 -0.80
N SER A 582 -17.99 -1.59 0.14
CA SER A 582 -17.33 -2.89 0.26
C SER A 582 -17.66 -3.84 -0.89
N GLY A 583 -18.80 -3.63 -1.58
CA GLY A 583 -19.25 -4.38 -2.73
C GLY A 583 -20.34 -3.66 -3.50
N ASN A 584 -20.47 -3.97 -4.80
CA ASN A 584 -21.53 -3.40 -5.64
C ASN A 584 -22.86 -4.17 -5.56
N ALA A 585 -22.86 -5.39 -5.02
CA ALA A 585 -24.08 -6.15 -4.76
C ALA A 585 -24.74 -5.68 -3.47
N VAL A 586 -25.65 -4.70 -3.55
CA VAL A 586 -26.37 -4.15 -2.40
C VAL A 586 -27.72 -4.86 -2.26
N GLN A 587 -28.00 -5.41 -1.04
CA GLN A 587 -29.21 -6.18 -0.79
C GLN A 587 -30.29 -5.38 -0.07
N CYS A 588 -29.98 -4.75 1.06
CA CYS A 588 -30.94 -4.05 1.89
C CYS A 588 -30.43 -2.68 2.32
N ILE A 589 -31.34 -1.76 2.65
CA ILE A 589 -31.03 -0.39 3.08
C ILE A 589 -31.85 -0.06 4.33
N THR A 590 -31.20 0.57 5.31
CA THR A 590 -31.89 1.18 6.47
C THR A 590 -31.18 2.46 6.90
N GLU A 591 -31.79 3.23 7.80
CA GLU A 591 -31.27 4.51 8.30
C GLU A 591 -31.34 4.57 9.82
N ASP A 592 -30.39 5.16 10.50
CA ASP A 592 -30.47 5.39 11.94
C ASP A 592 -31.18 6.74 12.28
N LEU A 593 -31.31 7.00 13.62
CA LEU A 593 -31.95 8.24 14.09
C LEU A 593 -31.14 9.49 13.77
N SER A 594 -29.86 9.37 13.42
CA SER A 594 -28.96 10.47 13.04
C SER A 594 -28.97 10.73 11.53
N GLY A 595 -29.71 9.97 10.74
CA GLY A 595 -29.77 10.11 9.27
C GLY A 595 -28.64 9.37 8.52
N ARG A 596 -27.85 8.54 9.20
CA ARG A 596 -26.82 7.75 8.55
C ARG A 596 -27.44 6.53 7.88
N ILE A 597 -27.02 6.24 6.65
CA ILE A 597 -27.53 5.13 5.85
C ILE A 597 -26.65 3.89 6.06
N TYR A 598 -27.32 2.76 6.24
CA TYR A 598 -26.70 1.46 6.36
C TYR A 598 -27.16 0.58 5.21
N VAL A 599 -26.18 0.05 4.46
CA VAL A 599 -26.45 -0.84 3.32
C VAL A 599 -25.76 -2.18 3.53
N THR A 600 -26.44 -3.26 3.17
CA THR A 600 -25.88 -4.60 3.27
C THR A 600 -25.29 -5.02 1.93
N THR A 601 -24.13 -5.65 1.98
CA THR A 601 -23.42 -6.21 0.81
C THR A 601 -23.00 -7.65 1.10
N GLY A 602 -22.46 -8.35 0.11
CA GLY A 602 -21.87 -9.68 0.32
C GLY A 602 -20.67 -9.69 1.29
N HIS A 603 -20.11 -8.51 1.64
CA HIS A 603 -18.97 -8.39 2.56
C HIS A 603 -19.38 -7.94 3.98
N GLY A 604 -20.66 -7.62 4.21
CA GLY A 604 -21.16 -7.13 5.49
C GLY A 604 -22.08 -5.93 5.38
N VAL A 605 -22.02 -5.02 6.33
CA VAL A 605 -22.83 -3.80 6.39
C VAL A 605 -21.94 -2.56 6.22
N ASP A 606 -22.25 -1.72 5.24
CA ASP A 606 -21.60 -0.44 5.04
C ASP A 606 -22.45 0.69 5.62
N ARG A 607 -21.86 1.54 6.44
CA ARG A 607 -22.48 2.75 6.99
C ARG A 607 -21.96 3.98 6.26
N LEU A 608 -22.87 4.74 5.66
CA LEU A 608 -22.56 5.98 4.94
C LEU A 608 -23.17 7.19 5.66
N ASP A 609 -22.48 8.32 5.57
CA ASP A 609 -23.07 9.61 5.86
C ASP A 609 -23.57 10.23 4.55
N PRO A 610 -24.89 10.53 4.39
CA PRO A 610 -25.44 11.04 3.14
C PRO A 610 -24.87 12.38 2.70
N ASP A 611 -24.40 13.21 3.63
CA ASP A 611 -23.92 14.56 3.39
C ASP A 611 -22.40 14.64 3.20
N GLY A 612 -21.74 13.49 3.15
CA GLY A 612 -20.30 13.35 2.93
C GLY A 612 -19.57 12.82 4.17
N GLY A 613 -18.68 11.90 3.94
CA GLY A 613 -17.88 11.25 4.98
C GLY A 613 -17.29 9.94 4.49
N GLY A 614 -16.43 9.31 5.29
CA GLY A 614 -15.92 7.99 5.01
C GLY A 614 -16.99 6.91 5.18
N ILE A 615 -16.92 5.87 4.37
CA ILE A 615 -17.76 4.69 4.53
C ILE A 615 -17.15 3.77 5.58
N ARG A 616 -17.96 3.31 6.52
CA ARG A 616 -17.54 2.38 7.57
C ARG A 616 -18.05 0.98 7.26
N HIS A 617 -17.17 -0.01 7.32
CA HIS A 617 -17.49 -1.40 7.01
C HIS A 617 -17.60 -2.23 8.27
N TYR A 618 -18.72 -2.93 8.45
CA TYR A 618 -18.94 -3.90 9.52
C TYR A 618 -18.98 -5.30 8.92
N THR A 619 -18.34 -6.24 9.61
CA THR A 619 -18.21 -7.62 9.17
C THR A 619 -18.64 -8.58 10.29
N THR A 620 -18.53 -9.89 10.05
CA THR A 620 -18.72 -10.91 11.10
C THR A 620 -17.76 -10.73 12.28
N ALA A 621 -16.60 -10.10 12.06
CA ALA A 621 -15.66 -9.73 13.14
C ALA A 621 -16.24 -8.70 14.13
N ASP A 622 -17.27 -7.97 13.73
CA ASP A 622 -17.98 -7.00 14.53
C ASP A 622 -19.29 -7.59 15.14
N GLY A 623 -19.47 -8.90 15.04
CA GLY A 623 -20.62 -9.63 15.59
C GLY A 623 -21.81 -9.78 14.64
N LEU A 624 -21.67 -9.45 13.35
CA LEU A 624 -22.72 -9.72 12.37
C LEU A 624 -22.96 -11.23 12.22
N SER A 625 -24.22 -11.61 12.08
CA SER A 625 -24.57 -12.98 11.68
C SER A 625 -24.01 -13.26 10.29
N PRO A 626 -23.37 -14.40 10.06
CA PRO A 626 -22.93 -14.78 8.73
C PRO A 626 -24.13 -15.03 7.81
N GLY A 627 -23.85 -15.12 6.48
CA GLY A 627 -24.83 -15.44 5.48
C GLY A 627 -25.28 -14.23 4.66
N GLU A 628 -26.15 -14.50 3.67
CA GLU A 628 -26.71 -13.47 2.81
C GLU A 628 -27.81 -12.69 3.53
N PHE A 629 -27.78 -11.38 3.39
CA PHE A 629 -28.78 -10.50 3.99
C PHE A 629 -30.09 -10.57 3.22
N GLN A 630 -31.20 -10.66 3.96
CA GLN A 630 -32.55 -10.77 3.42
C GLN A 630 -33.41 -9.56 3.78
N ALA A 631 -33.18 -8.94 4.95
CA ALA A 631 -33.91 -7.76 5.37
C ALA A 631 -33.07 -6.87 6.27
N ALA A 632 -33.31 -5.57 6.21
CA ALA A 632 -32.80 -4.58 7.14
C ALA A 632 -33.96 -3.69 7.62
N TYR A 633 -34.01 -3.42 8.91
CA TYR A 633 -35.12 -2.69 9.53
C TYR A 633 -34.63 -1.80 10.66
N ARG A 634 -35.24 -0.62 10.82
CA ARG A 634 -35.10 0.21 12.00
C ARG A 634 -36.39 0.22 12.79
N ASP A 635 -36.33 -0.22 14.04
CA ASP A 635 -37.46 -0.16 14.94
C ASP A 635 -37.75 1.28 15.43
N ARG A 636 -38.90 1.46 16.08
CA ARG A 636 -39.33 2.78 16.62
C ARG A 636 -38.41 3.33 17.71
N HIS A 637 -37.59 2.51 18.33
CA HIS A 637 -36.59 2.91 19.31
C HIS A 637 -35.26 3.33 18.68
N GLY A 638 -35.13 3.15 17.35
CA GLY A 638 -33.92 3.49 16.59
C GLY A 638 -32.87 2.38 16.53
N THR A 639 -33.18 1.22 17.03
CA THR A 639 -32.32 0.05 16.90
C THR A 639 -32.42 -0.49 15.47
N LEU A 640 -31.27 -0.86 14.90
CA LEU A 640 -31.17 -1.44 13.56
C LEU A 640 -31.11 -2.96 13.65
N TRP A 641 -31.84 -3.60 12.78
CA TRP A 641 -31.94 -5.05 12.70
C TRP A 641 -31.60 -5.53 11.30
N PHE A 642 -30.75 -6.56 11.22
CA PHE A 642 -30.30 -7.14 9.95
C PHE A 642 -30.51 -8.66 9.99
N ALA A 643 -31.32 -9.13 9.07
CA ALA A 643 -31.66 -10.56 8.95
C ALA A 643 -30.80 -11.23 7.88
N THR A 644 -30.32 -12.42 8.18
CA THR A 644 -29.69 -13.33 7.24
C THR A 644 -30.38 -14.69 7.27
N HIS A 645 -30.00 -15.57 6.38
CA HIS A 645 -30.48 -16.96 6.41
C HIS A 645 -29.88 -17.78 7.57
N LEU A 646 -28.96 -17.22 8.38
CA LEU A 646 -28.30 -17.88 9.50
C LEU A 646 -28.53 -17.19 10.86
N GLY A 647 -29.33 -16.11 10.89
CA GLY A 647 -29.69 -15.44 12.14
C GLY A 647 -30.05 -13.96 11.98
N LEU A 648 -30.30 -13.31 13.11
CA LEU A 648 -30.70 -11.91 13.24
C LEU A 648 -29.62 -11.13 13.99
N SER A 649 -29.20 -10.01 13.44
CA SER A 649 -28.23 -9.10 14.06
C SER A 649 -28.90 -7.80 14.48
N GLN A 650 -28.64 -7.35 15.70
CA GLN A 650 -29.09 -6.10 16.29
C GLN A 650 -27.91 -5.13 16.41
N LEU A 651 -28.09 -3.91 15.98
CA LEU A 651 -27.17 -2.80 16.24
C LEU A 651 -27.94 -1.67 16.93
N VAL A 652 -27.43 -1.19 18.07
CA VAL A 652 -27.90 0.03 18.69
C VAL A 652 -26.95 1.15 18.25
N PRO A 653 -27.37 2.04 17.31
CA PRO A 653 -26.52 3.12 16.84
C PRO A 653 -26.24 4.13 17.94
N GLU A 654 -24.98 4.44 18.19
CA GLU A 654 -24.57 5.51 19.10
C GLU A 654 -24.12 6.75 18.30
N PRO A 655 -24.25 7.96 18.92
CA PRO A 655 -23.66 9.16 18.36
C PRO A 655 -22.17 8.97 18.12
N ASP A 656 -21.66 9.51 17.01
CA ASP A 656 -20.22 9.53 16.79
C ASP A 656 -19.55 10.43 17.82
N ARG A 657 -18.89 9.83 18.80
CA ARG A 657 -18.04 10.54 19.75
C ARG A 657 -16.74 10.93 19.04
N PRO A 658 -16.11 12.08 19.42
CA PRO A 658 -14.78 12.39 18.93
C PRO A 658 -13.84 11.23 19.24
N ARG A 659 -13.33 10.58 18.22
CA ARG A 659 -12.35 9.51 18.40
C ARG A 659 -10.96 10.10 18.50
N SER A 660 -10.10 9.45 19.25
CA SER A 660 -8.68 9.77 19.20
C SER A 660 -8.12 9.45 17.81
N ALA A 661 -7.30 10.35 17.31
CA ALA A 661 -6.58 10.09 16.05
C ALA A 661 -5.73 8.81 16.19
N PRO A 662 -5.72 7.93 15.18
CA PRO A 662 -4.98 6.67 15.27
C PRO A 662 -3.47 6.96 15.36
N PRO A 663 -2.74 6.38 16.33
CA PRO A 663 -1.29 6.47 16.37
C PRO A 663 -0.70 5.82 15.12
N ILE A 664 0.43 6.35 14.66
CA ILE A 664 1.17 5.81 13.53
C ILE A 664 2.64 5.63 13.92
N LEU A 665 3.20 4.47 13.64
CA LEU A 665 4.58 4.12 13.92
C LEU A 665 5.24 3.57 12.67
N ILE A 666 6.52 3.89 12.47
CA ILE A 666 7.37 3.26 11.48
C ILE A 666 8.00 2.05 12.13
N THR A 667 7.73 0.86 11.60
CA THR A 667 8.11 -0.43 12.19
C THR A 667 9.39 -0.98 11.58
N ARG A 668 9.74 -0.55 10.36
CA ARG A 668 10.99 -0.95 9.70
C ARG A 668 11.43 0.10 8.71
N VAL A 669 12.73 0.32 8.65
CA VAL A 669 13.40 1.07 7.58
C VAL A 669 14.44 0.14 6.96
N SER A 670 14.40 -0.07 5.65
CA SER A 670 15.37 -0.93 4.94
C SER A 670 16.06 -0.13 3.85
N VAL A 671 17.38 -0.25 3.77
CA VAL A 671 18.22 0.38 2.76
C VAL A 671 18.86 -0.70 1.92
N SER A 672 18.52 -0.77 0.64
CA SER A 672 19.03 -1.80 -0.28
C SER A 672 18.89 -3.23 0.27
N GLY A 673 17.76 -3.51 0.96
CA GLY A 673 17.46 -4.82 1.57
C GLY A 673 18.06 -5.04 2.97
N THR A 674 18.91 -4.13 3.46
CA THR A 674 19.46 -4.22 4.82
C THR A 674 18.62 -3.38 5.79
N ALA A 675 18.21 -3.98 6.91
CA ALA A 675 17.44 -3.27 7.93
C ALA A 675 18.28 -2.20 8.63
N TYR A 676 17.73 -1.00 8.75
CA TYR A 676 18.30 0.07 9.57
C TYR A 676 17.84 -0.12 11.03
N PRO A 677 18.72 0.02 12.01
CA PRO A 677 18.39 -0.21 13.42
C PRO A 677 17.45 0.88 13.94
N ILE A 678 16.23 0.47 14.30
CA ILE A 678 15.20 1.26 14.97
C ILE A 678 14.64 0.46 16.14
N SER A 679 13.81 1.09 16.97
CA SER A 679 13.08 0.39 18.02
C SER A 679 12.25 -0.78 17.46
N SER A 680 12.29 -1.92 18.14
CA SER A 680 11.47 -3.10 17.80
C SER A 680 9.96 -2.85 17.95
N LEU A 681 9.57 -1.81 18.70
CA LEU A 681 8.17 -1.37 18.82
C LEU A 681 7.80 -0.31 17.78
N GLY A 682 8.71 0.06 16.89
CA GLY A 682 8.54 1.18 15.97
C GLY A 682 8.74 2.54 16.63
N GLU A 683 8.88 3.56 15.82
CA GLU A 683 9.11 4.94 16.24
C GLU A 683 8.27 5.91 15.39
N SER A 684 7.86 7.02 16.00
CA SER A 684 7.16 8.09 15.30
C SER A 684 8.09 9.10 14.63
N GLN A 685 9.35 9.23 15.12
CA GLN A 685 10.35 10.14 14.60
C GLN A 685 11.70 9.42 14.52
N ILE A 686 12.23 9.28 13.32
CA ILE A 686 13.51 8.58 13.08
C ILE A 686 14.49 9.53 12.42
N SER A 687 15.66 9.69 13.04
CA SER A 687 16.84 10.24 12.38
C SER A 687 17.46 9.13 11.55
N GLY A 688 17.15 9.11 10.27
CA GLY A 688 17.44 7.99 9.39
C GLY A 688 18.86 7.96 8.83
N PRO A 689 19.15 7.00 7.96
CA PRO A 689 20.48 6.73 7.44
C PRO A 689 21.01 7.82 6.51
N VAL A 690 22.33 7.89 6.44
CA VAL A 690 23.02 8.58 5.35
C VAL A 690 23.33 7.55 4.27
N LEU A 691 22.67 7.66 3.14
CA LEU A 691 22.77 6.71 2.03
C LEU A 691 23.97 7.03 1.14
N SER A 692 24.79 6.03 0.86
CA SER A 692 25.88 6.12 -0.10
C SER A 692 25.36 6.21 -1.54
N PRO A 693 26.15 6.69 -2.51
CA PRO A 693 25.71 6.92 -3.89
C PRO A 693 25.24 5.68 -4.67
N GLY A 694 25.35 4.48 -4.13
CA GLY A 694 24.80 3.25 -4.71
C GLY A 694 23.59 2.70 -3.96
N GLN A 695 23.27 3.29 -2.80
CA GLN A 695 22.19 2.88 -1.92
C GLN A 695 20.98 3.81 -2.10
N ASN A 696 20.37 3.80 -3.27
CA ASN A 696 19.25 4.69 -3.63
C ASN A 696 17.87 4.01 -3.57
N PHE A 697 17.81 2.82 -3.00
CA PHE A 697 16.58 2.09 -2.71
C PHE A 697 16.32 2.09 -1.20
N ILE A 698 15.20 2.66 -0.79
CA ILE A 698 14.77 2.69 0.61
C ILE A 698 13.32 2.26 0.73
N GLN A 699 13.03 1.43 1.72
CA GLN A 699 11.69 0.95 2.04
C GLN A 699 11.34 1.35 3.46
N PHE A 700 10.08 1.75 3.65
CA PHE A 700 9.48 2.08 4.94
C PHE A 700 8.29 1.18 5.18
N ASP A 701 8.26 0.46 6.29
CA ASP A 701 7.10 -0.27 6.77
C ASP A 701 6.54 0.48 7.99
N PHE A 702 5.22 0.59 8.04
CA PHE A 702 4.54 1.37 9.08
C PHE A 702 3.22 0.71 9.47
N VAL A 703 2.77 1.02 10.68
CA VAL A 703 1.51 0.51 11.22
C VAL A 703 0.75 1.61 11.95
N GLY A 704 -0.52 1.75 11.64
CA GLY A 704 -1.47 2.52 12.42
C GLY A 704 -2.13 1.62 13.46
N LEU A 705 -2.30 2.09 14.69
CA LEU A 705 -2.90 1.32 15.76
C LEU A 705 -4.36 1.72 15.93
N GLY A 706 -5.28 0.79 15.65
CA GLY A 706 -6.72 0.98 15.78
C GLY A 706 -7.44 -0.36 15.85
N PHE A 707 -8.34 -0.49 16.84
CA PHE A 707 -9.09 -1.72 17.13
C PHE A 707 -10.60 -1.52 17.02
N GLY A 708 -11.06 -0.39 16.39
CA GLY A 708 -12.47 -0.07 16.28
C GLY A 708 -13.27 -1.08 15.46
N ALA A 709 -14.51 -1.34 15.86
CA ALA A 709 -15.43 -2.14 15.07
C ALA A 709 -15.69 -1.48 13.71
N GLY A 710 -15.65 -2.26 12.63
CA GLY A 710 -15.86 -1.77 11.27
C GLY A 710 -14.77 -0.79 10.78
N GLU A 711 -13.59 -0.76 11.40
CA GLU A 711 -12.50 0.12 11.00
C GLU A 711 -11.41 -0.64 10.26
N LYS A 712 -11.17 -0.20 9.02
CA LYS A 712 -9.92 -0.43 8.31
C LYS A 712 -9.18 0.88 8.20
N LEU A 713 -7.97 0.95 8.75
CA LEU A 713 -7.12 2.12 8.64
C LEU A 713 -6.59 2.23 7.20
N ARG A 714 -6.61 3.44 6.66
CA ARG A 714 -5.96 3.79 5.40
C ARG A 714 -4.76 4.69 5.70
N TYR A 715 -3.79 4.68 4.83
CA TYR A 715 -2.54 5.39 5.01
C TYR A 715 -2.33 6.40 3.90
N GLN A 716 -1.80 7.56 4.26
CA GLN A 716 -1.29 8.53 3.33
C GLN A 716 0.15 8.83 3.67
N TYR A 717 0.97 8.95 2.64
CA TYR A 717 2.38 9.26 2.79
C TYR A 717 2.81 10.32 1.80
N ARG A 718 3.90 11.02 2.12
CA ARG A 718 4.58 11.93 1.22
C ARG A 718 6.07 11.93 1.49
N LEU A 719 6.85 12.28 0.48
CA LEU A 719 8.30 12.45 0.58
C LEU A 719 8.61 13.92 0.32
N GLU A 720 8.81 14.70 1.38
CA GLU A 720 9.21 16.11 1.27
C GLU A 720 10.53 16.21 0.48
N SER A 721 10.67 17.22 -0.34
CA SER A 721 11.70 17.45 -1.36
C SER A 721 11.53 16.63 -2.66
N ALA A 722 10.55 15.72 -2.76
CA ALA A 722 10.23 15.01 -4.00
C ALA A 722 8.77 15.25 -4.43
N ALA A 723 7.84 15.37 -3.49
CA ALA A 723 6.43 15.69 -3.72
C ALA A 723 5.85 16.40 -2.49
N ASP A 724 5.11 17.48 -2.69
CA ASP A 724 4.51 18.25 -1.59
C ASP A 724 3.13 17.73 -1.15
N ASP A 725 2.43 17.00 -2.03
CA ASP A 725 1.09 16.49 -1.76
C ASP A 725 1.10 15.11 -1.10
N TRP A 726 0.05 14.86 -0.30
CA TRP A 726 -0.20 13.54 0.27
C TRP A 726 -0.68 12.58 -0.82
N SER A 727 -0.20 11.32 -0.75
CA SER A 727 -0.71 10.25 -1.61
C SER A 727 -2.23 10.04 -1.42
N PRO A 728 -2.94 9.46 -2.39
CA PRO A 728 -4.27 8.95 -2.16
C PRO A 728 -4.29 7.97 -0.98
N PRO A 729 -5.39 7.92 -0.18
CA PRO A 729 -5.51 6.97 0.92
C PRO A 729 -5.49 5.52 0.42
N ALA A 730 -4.57 4.69 0.94
CA ALA A 730 -4.41 3.28 0.57
C ALA A 730 -4.29 2.39 1.82
N GLU A 731 -4.59 1.10 1.70
CA GLU A 731 -4.45 0.12 2.79
C GLU A 731 -3.01 -0.43 2.93
N ASN A 732 -2.12 -0.11 2.01
CA ASN A 732 -0.75 -0.59 2.01
C ASN A 732 0.04 -0.06 3.21
N ARG A 733 0.71 -0.96 3.93
CA ARG A 733 1.55 -0.68 5.11
C ARG A 733 3.04 -0.60 4.80
N SER A 734 3.40 -0.65 3.54
CA SER A 734 4.77 -0.56 3.05
C SER A 734 4.85 0.33 1.83
N VAL A 735 5.89 1.15 1.76
CA VAL A 735 6.21 1.98 0.60
C VAL A 735 7.70 1.93 0.33
N HIS A 736 8.07 1.92 -0.92
CA HIS A 736 9.46 1.94 -1.34
C HIS A 736 9.72 3.05 -2.35
N TYR A 737 10.91 3.62 -2.27
CA TYR A 737 11.42 4.61 -3.21
C TYR A 737 12.70 4.07 -3.82
N ALA A 738 12.76 4.10 -5.14
CA ALA A 738 13.92 3.70 -5.93
C ALA A 738 14.50 4.92 -6.67
N SER A 739 15.79 4.90 -6.90
CA SER A 739 16.49 5.91 -7.73
C SER A 739 16.35 7.36 -7.24
N LEU A 740 16.44 7.57 -5.92
CA LEU A 740 16.40 8.89 -5.33
C LEU A 740 17.63 9.70 -5.72
N SER A 741 17.42 10.96 -6.11
CA SER A 741 18.49 11.91 -6.39
C SER A 741 19.25 12.29 -5.11
N PRO A 742 20.52 12.73 -5.21
CA PRO A 742 21.23 13.26 -4.06
C PRO A 742 20.50 14.44 -3.44
N GLY A 743 20.30 14.37 -2.10
CA GLY A 743 19.54 15.40 -1.39
C GLY A 743 19.17 14.99 0.04
N ARG A 744 18.51 15.90 0.74
CA ARG A 744 17.91 15.64 2.05
C ARG A 744 16.42 15.39 1.84
N TYR A 745 15.91 14.33 2.44
CA TYR A 745 14.53 13.90 2.32
C TYR A 745 13.91 13.72 3.70
N ARG A 746 12.61 13.96 3.77
CA ARG A 746 11.80 13.65 4.93
C ARG A 746 10.56 12.88 4.48
N PHE A 747 10.55 11.59 4.79
CA PHE A 747 9.36 10.74 4.59
C PHE A 747 8.38 11.00 5.72
N LEU A 748 7.13 11.23 5.38
CA LEU A 748 6.02 11.43 6.31
C LEU A 748 4.92 10.43 6.00
N VAL A 749 4.34 9.83 7.05
CA VAL A 749 3.19 8.94 6.91
C VAL A 749 2.18 9.22 8.02
N ARG A 750 0.89 9.14 7.68
CA ARG A 750 -0.22 9.24 8.62
C ARG A 750 -1.24 8.14 8.38
N ALA A 751 -1.85 7.64 9.43
CA ALA A 751 -2.99 6.75 9.36
C ALA A 751 -4.29 7.57 9.37
N LEU A 752 -5.27 7.14 8.61
CA LEU A 752 -6.61 7.69 8.55
C LEU A 752 -7.59 6.65 9.06
N ASN A 753 -8.47 7.02 9.97
CA ASN A 753 -9.59 6.17 10.35
C ASN A 753 -10.71 6.21 9.28
N ALA A 754 -11.77 5.43 9.48
CA ALA A 754 -12.91 5.37 8.55
C ALA A 754 -13.63 6.73 8.35
N GLN A 755 -13.48 7.68 9.29
CA GLN A 755 -14.05 9.03 9.19
C GLN A 755 -13.11 10.03 8.51
N GLY A 756 -11.94 9.58 8.05
CA GLY A 756 -10.92 10.45 7.45
C GLY A 756 -10.09 11.25 8.45
N LEU A 757 -10.27 11.04 9.77
CA LEU A 757 -9.44 11.68 10.77
C LEU A 757 -8.04 11.07 10.73
N GLY A 758 -7.04 11.92 10.45
CA GLY A 758 -5.64 11.52 10.39
C GLY A 758 -4.96 11.47 11.76
N SER A 759 -3.84 10.76 11.85
CA SER A 759 -2.96 10.75 13.00
C SER A 759 -2.66 12.17 13.47
N ALA A 760 -2.69 12.41 14.80
CA ALA A 760 -2.47 13.74 15.38
C ALA A 760 -1.12 14.33 14.98
N GLN A 761 -0.11 13.47 14.88
CA GLN A 761 1.19 13.79 14.31
C GLN A 761 1.58 12.69 13.32
N PRO A 762 2.02 13.03 12.10
CA PRO A 762 2.54 12.04 11.17
C PRO A 762 3.85 11.46 11.68
N ALA A 763 4.08 10.18 11.43
CA ALA A 763 5.39 9.58 11.66
C ALA A 763 6.37 10.02 10.57
N ALA A 764 7.65 10.24 10.94
CA ALA A 764 8.63 10.83 10.06
C ALA A 764 9.97 10.10 10.08
N VAL A 765 10.60 9.97 8.89
CA VAL A 765 12.02 9.56 8.75
C VAL A 765 12.75 10.62 7.97
N SER A 766 13.80 11.21 8.57
CA SER A 766 14.68 12.15 7.89
C SER A 766 15.95 11.44 7.46
N PHE A 767 16.27 11.43 6.17
CA PHE A 767 17.45 10.76 5.63
C PHE A 767 18.13 11.60 4.56
N THR A 768 19.40 11.25 4.24
CA THR A 768 20.19 11.99 3.25
C THR A 768 20.79 11.03 2.24
N VAL A 769 20.63 11.33 0.96
CA VAL A 769 21.30 10.62 -0.13
C VAL A 769 22.53 11.42 -0.55
N LEU A 770 23.72 10.84 -0.38
CA LEU A 770 24.97 11.52 -0.72
C LEU A 770 25.17 11.57 -2.22
N PRO A 771 25.69 12.70 -2.74
CA PRO A 771 26.05 12.78 -4.14
C PRO A 771 27.22 11.84 -4.46
N PRO A 772 27.25 11.21 -5.65
CA PRO A 772 28.37 10.41 -6.11
C PRO A 772 29.64 11.27 -6.19
N PHE A 773 30.82 10.64 -6.07
CA PHE A 773 32.09 11.36 -6.00
C PHE A 773 32.33 12.31 -7.15
N TRP A 774 31.83 11.98 -8.35
CA TRP A 774 31.92 12.83 -9.54
C TRP A 774 31.08 14.10 -9.51
N MET A 775 30.08 14.19 -8.60
CA MET A 775 29.28 15.41 -8.37
C MET A 775 29.82 16.25 -7.21
N ARG A 776 30.83 15.80 -6.48
CA ARG A 776 31.41 16.54 -5.35
C ARG A 776 32.37 17.61 -5.85
N TRP A 777 32.40 18.76 -5.18
CA TRP A 777 33.20 19.94 -5.58
C TRP A 777 34.66 19.60 -5.78
N TRP A 778 35.28 18.75 -4.96
CA TRP A 778 36.67 18.33 -5.05
C TRP A 778 36.99 17.46 -6.26
N PHE A 779 35.97 16.87 -6.92
CA PHE A 779 36.12 16.16 -8.20
C PHE A 779 35.75 17.08 -9.39
N VAL A 780 34.64 17.82 -9.28
CA VAL A 780 34.16 18.69 -10.36
C VAL A 780 35.16 19.79 -10.69
N LEU A 781 35.79 20.41 -9.67
CA LEU A 781 36.78 21.45 -9.88
C LEU A 781 38.06 20.96 -10.61
N PRO A 782 38.74 19.88 -10.15
CA PRO A 782 39.87 19.33 -10.91
C PRO A 782 39.50 18.80 -12.28
N ALA A 783 38.36 18.13 -12.43
CA ALA A 783 37.89 17.65 -13.74
C ALA A 783 37.58 18.79 -14.69
N GLY A 784 36.92 19.84 -14.21
CA GLY A 784 36.68 21.07 -14.98
C GLY A 784 37.97 21.78 -15.36
N THR A 785 38.94 21.85 -14.43
CA THR A 785 40.27 22.43 -14.70
C THR A 785 41.05 21.58 -15.71
N ALA A 786 41.01 20.25 -15.58
CA ALA A 786 41.65 19.36 -16.56
C ALA A 786 41.02 19.48 -17.95
N LEU A 787 39.69 19.59 -18.03
CA LEU A 787 38.97 19.82 -19.28
C LEU A 787 39.33 21.19 -19.89
N ALA A 788 39.40 22.24 -19.07
CA ALA A 788 39.82 23.57 -19.51
C ALA A 788 41.26 23.56 -20.02
N MET A 789 42.18 22.85 -19.31
CA MET A 789 43.57 22.69 -19.79
C MET A 789 43.64 21.91 -21.12
N LEU A 790 42.83 20.85 -21.28
CA LEU A 790 42.76 20.11 -22.53
C LEU A 790 42.25 20.97 -23.70
N LEU A 791 41.22 21.75 -23.46
CA LEU A 791 40.66 22.70 -24.43
C LEU A 791 41.71 23.79 -24.79
N TYR A 792 42.41 24.30 -23.78
CA TYR A 792 43.51 25.27 -23.99
C TYR A 792 44.67 24.65 -24.77
N ALA A 793 45.08 23.44 -24.44
CA ALA A 793 46.13 22.71 -25.17
C ALA A 793 45.70 22.43 -26.63
N ALA A 794 44.45 22.01 -26.85
CA ALA A 794 43.90 21.79 -28.18
C ALA A 794 43.83 23.10 -28.99
N HIS A 795 43.48 24.22 -28.34
CA HIS A 795 43.48 25.54 -28.95
C HIS A 795 44.91 26.00 -29.34
N ARG A 796 45.87 25.84 -28.41
CA ARG A 796 47.29 26.13 -28.67
C ARG A 796 47.87 25.29 -29.81
N TYR A 797 47.53 24.01 -29.85
CA TYR A 797 47.92 23.09 -30.94
C TYR A 797 47.35 23.55 -32.30
N ARG A 798 46.08 23.91 -32.35
CA ARG A 798 45.45 24.49 -33.55
C ARG A 798 46.12 25.77 -34.03
N LEU A 799 46.42 26.70 -33.09
CA LEU A 799 47.10 27.96 -33.41
C LEU A 799 48.48 27.69 -33.96
N GLY A 800 49.26 26.76 -33.40
CA GLY A 800 50.57 26.33 -33.87
C GLY A 800 50.54 25.85 -35.33
N ARG A 801 49.56 25.00 -35.68
CA ARG A 801 49.39 24.47 -37.04
C ARG A 801 49.02 25.58 -38.04
N LEU A 802 48.23 26.56 -37.66
CA LEU A 802 47.87 27.69 -38.53
C LEU A 802 49.08 28.58 -38.85
N LEU A 803 49.91 28.82 -37.83
CA LEU A 803 51.14 29.59 -38.00
C LEU A 803 52.18 28.87 -38.89
N GLU A 804 52.22 27.57 -38.88
CA GLU A 804 53.14 26.78 -39.75
C GLU A 804 52.71 26.82 -41.22
N LEU A 805 51.42 26.77 -41.49
CA LEU A 805 50.85 26.93 -42.82
C LEU A 805 51.14 28.35 -43.43
N GLU A 806 51.08 29.36 -42.61
CA GLU A 806 51.42 30.72 -43.01
C GLU A 806 52.92 30.88 -43.37
N ARG A 807 53.82 30.21 -42.63
CA ARG A 807 55.31 30.24 -42.93
C ARG A 807 55.62 29.55 -44.27
N VAL A 808 54.93 28.45 -44.60
CA VAL A 808 55.11 27.74 -45.86
C VAL A 808 54.63 28.60 -47.01
N ARG A 809 53.48 29.29 -46.87
CA ARG A 809 53.00 30.24 -47.90
C ARG A 809 53.95 31.41 -48.19
N THR A 810 54.53 31.96 -47.12
CA THR A 810 55.48 33.06 -47.25
C THR A 810 56.77 32.64 -47.97
N ARG A 811 57.30 31.45 -47.72
CA ARG A 811 58.46 30.90 -48.37
C ARG A 811 58.25 30.73 -49.90
N ILE A 812 57.07 30.16 -50.26
CA ILE A 812 56.70 29.93 -51.67
C ILE A 812 56.57 31.29 -52.40
N ALA A 813 56.02 32.31 -51.73
CA ALA A 813 55.87 33.63 -52.30
C ALA A 813 57.23 34.30 -52.59
N THR A 814 58.20 34.05 -51.71
CA THR A 814 59.61 34.59 -51.91
C THR A 814 60.31 33.92 -53.08
N ASP A 815 60.18 32.57 -53.18
CA ASP A 815 60.78 31.79 -54.33
C ASP A 815 60.18 32.24 -55.67
N LEU A 816 58.87 32.51 -55.64
CA LEU A 816 58.15 32.98 -56.83
C LEU A 816 58.63 34.37 -57.30
N HIS A 817 58.90 35.25 -56.33
CA HIS A 817 59.37 36.62 -56.59
C HIS A 817 60.75 36.57 -57.22
N ASP A 818 61.67 35.71 -56.72
CA ASP A 818 63.08 35.67 -57.18
C ASP A 818 63.20 35.03 -58.54
N ASP A 819 62.49 33.94 -58.87
CA ASP A 819 62.50 33.30 -60.20
C ASP A 819 61.90 34.19 -61.30
N ILE A 820 60.78 34.82 -60.97
CA ILE A 820 60.14 35.77 -61.92
C ILE A 820 60.95 37.05 -62.09
N GLY A 821 61.47 37.59 -60.97
CA GLY A 821 62.23 38.82 -60.99
C GLY A 821 63.51 38.76 -61.88
N ALA A 822 64.21 37.60 -61.76
CA ALA A 822 65.41 37.37 -62.56
C ALA A 822 65.12 37.26 -64.08
N SER A 823 64.12 36.54 -64.46
CA SER A 823 63.70 36.36 -65.86
C SER A 823 63.16 37.63 -66.51
N LEU A 824 62.37 38.42 -65.76
CA LEU A 824 61.88 39.73 -66.22
C LEU A 824 62.99 40.71 -66.35
N SER A 825 63.98 40.71 -65.47
CA SER A 825 65.18 41.56 -65.57
C SER A 825 65.98 41.21 -66.82
N GLN A 826 66.13 39.88 -67.11
CA GLN A 826 66.83 39.46 -68.31
C GLN A 826 66.12 39.92 -69.61
N ILE A 827 64.76 39.74 -69.65
CA ILE A 827 63.96 40.22 -70.77
C ILE A 827 64.03 41.71 -70.88
N SER A 828 64.04 42.45 -69.78
CA SER A 828 64.15 43.90 -69.80
C SER A 828 65.51 44.38 -70.35
N ILE A 829 66.62 43.71 -69.90
CA ILE A 829 68.00 44.01 -70.43
C ILE A 829 68.08 43.66 -71.90
N LEU A 830 67.59 42.52 -72.33
CA LEU A 830 67.63 42.08 -73.74
C LEU A 830 66.75 43.01 -74.58
N SER A 831 65.60 43.53 -74.07
CA SER A 831 64.79 44.50 -74.78
C SER A 831 65.47 45.80 -74.93
N GLU A 832 66.23 46.26 -73.91
CA GLU A 832 67.05 47.50 -74.01
C GLU A 832 68.26 47.40 -74.99
N VAL A 833 68.86 46.18 -75.03
CA VAL A 833 69.90 45.87 -75.99
C VAL A 833 69.33 45.87 -77.41
N ALA A 834 68.17 45.29 -77.66
CA ALA A 834 67.43 45.27 -78.89
C ALA A 834 67.02 46.71 -79.32
N ARG A 835 66.55 47.49 -78.40
CA ARG A 835 66.25 48.98 -78.65
C ARG A 835 67.45 49.77 -79.06
N ARG A 836 68.63 49.60 -78.49
CA ARG A 836 69.85 50.26 -78.82
C ARG A 836 70.44 49.90 -80.17
N ARG A 837 70.08 48.74 -80.73
CA ARG A 837 70.54 48.16 -82.01
C ARG A 837 69.49 48.32 -83.10
N ALA A 838 68.50 49.14 -82.99
CA ALA A 838 67.34 49.34 -83.89
C ALA A 838 67.72 49.90 -85.30
N GLY A 839 68.98 50.19 -85.60
CA GLY A 839 69.46 50.59 -86.90
C GLY A 839 70.04 49.50 -87.78
N ASP A 840 70.13 48.25 -87.30
CA ASP A 840 70.75 47.11 -88.06
C ASP A 840 69.79 45.90 -87.98
N VAL A 841 69.15 45.54 -89.09
CA VAL A 841 68.09 44.56 -89.14
C VAL A 841 68.61 43.11 -88.87
N ASP A 842 69.87 42.79 -89.24
CA ASP A 842 70.48 41.49 -89.01
C ASP A 842 70.95 41.33 -87.56
N ALA A 843 71.33 42.44 -86.90
CA ALA A 843 71.74 42.46 -85.50
C ALA A 843 70.58 42.35 -84.49
N LEU A 844 69.38 42.57 -84.93
CA LEU A 844 68.14 42.48 -84.09
C LEU A 844 67.55 41.06 -83.92
N GLN A 845 67.84 40.12 -84.88
CA GLN A 845 67.22 38.78 -84.84
C GLN A 845 67.61 37.99 -83.56
N LYS A 846 68.84 38.11 -83.13
CA LYS A 846 69.34 37.32 -82.00
C LYS A 846 68.75 37.78 -80.64
N PRO A 847 68.72 39.07 -80.28
CA PRO A 847 68.08 39.57 -79.04
C PRO A 847 66.62 39.33 -79.01
N LEU A 848 65.91 39.48 -80.12
CA LEU A 848 64.44 39.22 -80.22
C LEU A 848 64.15 37.75 -80.06
N ALA A 849 64.97 36.84 -80.58
CA ALA A 849 64.79 35.38 -80.39
C ALA A 849 65.08 35.00 -78.93
N GLU A 850 66.10 35.68 -78.32
CA GLU A 850 66.39 35.46 -76.87
C GLU A 850 65.28 35.97 -75.95
N ILE A 851 64.67 37.14 -76.23
CA ILE A 851 63.52 37.71 -75.52
C ILE A 851 62.33 36.75 -75.68
N ALA A 852 62.01 36.29 -76.85
CA ALA A 852 60.94 35.34 -77.12
C ALA A 852 61.18 33.96 -76.43
N GLY A 853 62.47 33.59 -76.36
CA GLY A 853 62.90 32.37 -75.60
C GLY A 853 62.64 32.52 -74.09
N ALA A 854 63.18 33.62 -73.53
CA ALA A 854 63.05 33.89 -72.09
C ALA A 854 61.60 34.12 -71.67
N SER A 855 60.77 34.73 -72.52
CA SER A 855 59.35 34.91 -72.25
C SER A 855 58.60 33.57 -72.22
N ARG A 856 58.87 32.66 -73.17
CA ARG A 856 58.32 31.32 -73.21
C ARG A 856 58.71 30.45 -72.03
N GLU A 857 60.00 30.61 -71.62
CA GLU A 857 60.51 29.83 -70.44
C GLU A 857 59.89 30.37 -69.14
N LEU A 858 59.69 31.68 -69.04
CA LEU A 858 59.00 32.27 -67.86
C LEU A 858 57.56 31.87 -67.76
N LEU A 859 56.80 31.87 -68.88
CA LEU A 859 55.41 31.33 -68.93
C LEU A 859 55.34 29.85 -68.55
N ALA A 860 56.27 29.05 -69.05
CA ALA A 860 56.35 27.63 -68.67
C ALA A 860 56.66 27.42 -67.18
N SER A 861 57.63 28.22 -66.61
CA SER A 861 57.98 28.17 -65.23
C SER A 861 56.83 28.62 -64.32
N MET A 862 56.13 29.70 -64.67
CA MET A 862 54.95 30.13 -63.94
C MET A 862 53.82 29.06 -63.94
N SER A 863 53.60 28.40 -65.05
CA SER A 863 52.63 27.38 -65.20
C SER A 863 52.96 26.14 -64.32
N ASP A 864 54.21 25.78 -64.18
CA ASP A 864 54.70 24.70 -63.30
C ASP A 864 54.51 25.04 -61.82
N ILE A 865 54.80 26.30 -61.42
CA ILE A 865 54.67 26.78 -60.08
C ILE A 865 53.17 26.84 -59.67
N VAL A 866 52.30 27.43 -60.47
CA VAL A 866 50.87 27.51 -60.21
C VAL A 866 50.27 26.12 -60.11
N TRP A 867 50.69 25.19 -60.94
CA TRP A 867 50.23 23.80 -60.83
C TRP A 867 50.71 23.13 -59.55
N SER A 868 51.98 23.40 -59.13
CA SER A 868 52.51 22.74 -57.91
C SER A 868 51.89 23.24 -56.63
N ILE A 869 51.30 24.44 -56.60
CA ILE A 869 50.68 25.07 -55.40
C ILE A 869 49.16 24.74 -55.30
N ASN A 870 48.56 24.28 -56.40
CA ASN A 870 47.11 24.08 -56.40
C ASN A 870 46.66 22.91 -55.50
N PRO A 871 45.93 23.14 -54.34
CA PRO A 871 45.55 22.04 -53.40
C PRO A 871 44.52 21.04 -53.95
N GLN A 872 43.86 21.42 -55.07
CA GLN A 872 42.86 20.50 -55.70
C GLN A 872 43.50 19.39 -56.54
N ARG A 873 44.85 19.48 -56.78
CA ARG A 873 45.63 18.55 -57.60
C ARG A 873 46.79 17.88 -56.86
N ASP A 874 46.60 17.63 -55.56
CA ASP A 874 47.59 17.06 -54.65
C ASP A 874 47.68 15.51 -54.74
N ARG A 875 47.02 14.89 -55.69
CA ARG A 875 47.00 13.44 -55.83
C ARG A 875 48.10 12.91 -56.77
N LEU A 876 48.66 11.75 -56.48
CA LEU A 876 49.65 11.09 -57.28
C LEU A 876 49.18 10.90 -58.74
N ARG A 877 47.91 10.64 -58.95
CA ARG A 877 47.28 10.53 -60.27
C ARG A 877 47.49 11.79 -61.12
N ASP A 878 47.37 12.94 -60.50
CA ASP A 878 47.54 14.23 -61.22
C ASP A 878 48.98 14.46 -61.65
N LEU A 879 49.97 14.07 -60.84
CA LEU A 879 51.38 14.11 -61.19
C LEU A 879 51.67 13.18 -62.39
N LEU A 880 51.24 11.90 -62.34
CA LEU A 880 51.41 10.91 -63.35
C LEU A 880 50.77 11.30 -64.69
N GLN A 881 49.60 11.91 -64.68
CA GLN A 881 48.88 12.40 -65.83
C GLN A 881 49.64 13.54 -66.48
N ARG A 882 50.17 14.45 -65.69
CA ARG A 882 51.02 15.57 -66.16
C ARG A 882 52.36 15.12 -66.76
N MET A 883 53.05 14.16 -66.13
CA MET A 883 54.25 13.54 -66.61
C MET A 883 54.05 12.85 -67.98
N ARG A 884 52.95 12.05 -68.07
CA ARG A 884 52.59 11.38 -69.32
C ARG A 884 52.34 12.37 -70.44
N ARG A 885 51.55 13.42 -70.18
CA ARG A 885 51.28 14.43 -71.18
C ARG A 885 52.55 15.14 -71.64
N PHE A 886 53.44 15.54 -70.70
CA PHE A 886 54.71 16.16 -71.04
C PHE A 886 55.62 15.29 -71.90
N ALA A 887 55.71 14.00 -71.60
CA ALA A 887 56.42 12.98 -72.36
C ALA A 887 55.80 12.82 -73.78
N THR A 888 54.44 12.70 -73.84
CA THR A 888 53.76 12.60 -75.14
C THR A 888 54.02 13.74 -76.04
N ASP A 889 53.87 14.97 -75.51
CA ASP A 889 54.09 16.25 -76.26
C ASP A 889 55.52 16.35 -76.77
N GLY A 890 56.53 15.95 -75.94
CA GLY A 890 57.91 16.02 -76.28
C GLY A 890 58.42 14.98 -77.29
N PHE A 891 58.06 13.70 -77.04
CA PHE A 891 58.60 12.58 -77.86
C PHE A 891 57.82 12.38 -79.16
N THR A 892 56.52 12.66 -79.23
CA THR A 892 55.76 12.63 -80.51
C THR A 892 56.25 13.67 -81.44
N ALA A 893 56.63 14.86 -81.04
CA ALA A 893 57.13 15.90 -81.83
C ALA A 893 58.54 15.58 -82.55
N ARG A 894 59.20 14.52 -82.09
CA ARG A 894 60.48 14.07 -82.63
C ARG A 894 60.43 12.64 -83.12
N ASN A 895 59.31 11.97 -83.32
CA ASN A 895 59.09 10.63 -83.73
C ASN A 895 59.82 9.58 -82.83
N ILE A 896 59.95 9.81 -81.54
CA ILE A 896 60.51 8.83 -80.60
C ILE A 896 59.40 7.98 -80.05
N GLU A 897 59.56 6.69 -80.15
CA GLU A 897 58.64 5.75 -79.53
C GLU A 897 58.92 5.68 -78.00
N PHE A 898 57.85 5.74 -77.17
CA PHE A 898 58.05 5.65 -75.75
C PHE A 898 57.03 4.84 -75.06
N GLN A 899 57.44 4.14 -74.00
CA GLN A 899 56.57 3.35 -73.14
C GLN A 899 56.53 3.98 -71.73
N PHE A 900 55.28 4.23 -71.19
CA PHE A 900 55.09 4.82 -69.88
C PHE A 900 54.41 3.80 -69.00
N HIS A 901 55.17 3.17 -68.11
CA HIS A 901 54.70 2.19 -67.15
C HIS A 901 54.48 2.92 -65.80
N ALA A 902 53.25 2.96 -65.32
CA ALA A 902 52.85 3.42 -64.01
C ALA A 902 51.83 2.50 -63.39
N PRO A 903 51.70 2.41 -62.08
CA PRO A 903 50.71 1.54 -61.43
C PRO A 903 49.27 1.91 -61.83
N GLU A 904 48.46 0.96 -62.27
CA GLU A 904 47.04 1.12 -62.69
C GLU A 904 46.04 1.20 -61.51
N ALA A 905 46.43 0.74 -60.34
CA ALA A 905 45.53 0.62 -59.20
C ALA A 905 45.65 1.77 -58.23
N GLU A 906 44.50 2.38 -57.89
CA GLU A 906 44.06 3.10 -56.70
C GLU A 906 45.13 3.76 -55.78
N LEU A 907 45.95 4.64 -56.38
CA LEU A 907 46.85 5.45 -55.58
C LEU A 907 46.21 6.81 -55.27
N GLU A 908 45.25 6.83 -54.25
CA GLU A 908 44.61 8.04 -53.71
C GLU A 908 45.51 8.77 -52.73
N GLY A 909 46.76 8.52 -52.66
CA GLY A 909 47.73 9.21 -51.81
C GLY A 909 47.87 10.67 -52.15
N LYS A 910 47.74 11.59 -51.18
CA LYS A 910 48.13 12.96 -51.34
C LYS A 910 49.64 13.07 -51.26
N LEU A 911 50.22 13.75 -52.26
CA LEU A 911 51.65 14.10 -52.26
C LEU A 911 51.87 15.50 -51.69
N ASP A 912 52.96 15.61 -50.93
CA ASP A 912 53.40 16.98 -50.50
C ASP A 912 53.65 17.84 -51.76
N PRO A 913 53.19 19.10 -51.76
CA PRO A 913 53.33 19.99 -52.85
C PRO A 913 54.80 20.20 -53.30
N ASP A 914 55.75 20.18 -52.37
CA ASP A 914 57.17 20.33 -52.69
C ASP A 914 57.68 19.03 -53.32
N MET A 915 57.35 17.87 -52.77
CA MET A 915 57.71 16.57 -53.40
C MET A 915 57.18 16.44 -54.84
N ARG A 916 55.92 16.77 -55.06
CA ARG A 916 55.28 16.80 -56.38
C ARG A 916 56.03 17.70 -57.35
N ARG A 917 56.38 18.87 -56.89
CA ARG A 917 57.19 19.84 -57.70
C ARG A 917 58.54 19.27 -58.09
N GLN A 918 59.28 18.81 -57.11
CA GLN A 918 60.66 18.40 -57.37
C GLN A 918 60.74 17.13 -58.26
N VAL A 919 59.87 16.16 -57.99
CA VAL A 919 59.73 14.92 -58.81
C VAL A 919 59.38 15.29 -60.25
N PHE A 920 58.41 16.20 -60.48
CA PHE A 920 58.07 16.63 -61.84
C PHE A 920 59.19 17.37 -62.51
N LEU A 921 59.95 18.24 -61.83
CA LEU A 921 61.06 18.98 -62.39
C LEU A 921 62.21 18.05 -62.73
N ILE A 922 62.55 17.01 -61.95
CA ILE A 922 63.56 16.00 -62.30
C ILE A 922 63.14 15.23 -63.51
N PHE A 923 61.90 14.83 -63.57
CA PHE A 923 61.30 14.13 -64.73
C PHE A 923 61.36 14.96 -65.99
N LYS A 924 60.95 16.26 -65.89
CA LYS A 924 61.03 17.25 -67.04
C LYS A 924 62.43 17.43 -67.57
N GLU A 925 63.40 17.58 -66.67
CA GLU A 925 64.79 17.72 -67.03
C GLU A 925 65.36 16.44 -67.68
N SER A 926 64.98 15.27 -67.19
CA SER A 926 65.34 13.99 -67.81
C SER A 926 64.76 13.83 -69.21
N VAL A 927 63.54 14.19 -69.47
CA VAL A 927 62.87 14.17 -70.77
C VAL A 927 63.56 15.23 -71.69
N ASN A 928 63.82 16.40 -71.22
CA ASN A 928 64.51 17.46 -72.02
C ASN A 928 65.90 17.03 -72.41
N ASN A 929 66.64 16.34 -71.51
CA ASN A 929 67.97 15.83 -71.83
C ASN A 929 67.90 14.77 -72.95
N ILE A 930 66.93 13.89 -72.91
CA ILE A 930 66.67 12.93 -73.96
C ILE A 930 66.43 13.63 -75.33
N LEU A 931 65.46 14.56 -75.30
CA LEU A 931 65.07 15.31 -76.50
C LEU A 931 66.20 16.12 -77.09
N ARG A 932 67.17 16.63 -76.30
CA ARG A 932 68.24 17.48 -76.77
C ARG A 932 69.54 16.74 -77.18
N HIS A 933 69.76 15.57 -76.47
CA HIS A 933 71.07 14.99 -76.53
C HIS A 933 71.14 13.51 -76.88
N ALA A 934 70.02 12.72 -76.73
CA ALA A 934 70.16 11.28 -76.80
C ALA A 934 70.19 10.69 -78.17
N ASP A 935 69.54 11.31 -79.20
CA ASP A 935 69.42 10.75 -80.56
C ASP A 935 68.93 9.30 -80.55
N CYS A 936 67.86 9.09 -79.72
CA CYS A 936 67.31 7.80 -79.43
C CYS A 936 66.03 7.51 -80.26
N THR A 937 65.71 6.27 -80.39
CA THR A 937 64.52 5.81 -81.11
C THR A 937 63.40 5.28 -80.14
N GLN A 938 63.83 4.83 -78.96
CA GLN A 938 62.92 4.30 -77.92
C GLN A 938 63.27 4.88 -76.54
N VAL A 939 62.16 5.14 -75.73
CA VAL A 939 62.30 5.62 -74.36
C VAL A 939 61.35 4.79 -73.50
N GLU A 940 61.89 4.32 -72.36
CA GLU A 940 61.12 3.66 -71.35
C GLU A 940 61.04 4.50 -70.06
N ILE A 941 59.83 4.81 -69.64
CA ILE A 941 59.57 5.51 -68.37
C ILE A 941 58.86 4.54 -67.45
N ARG A 942 59.41 4.30 -66.26
CA ARG A 942 58.85 3.49 -65.21
C ARG A 942 58.66 4.31 -63.95
N PHE A 943 57.44 4.38 -63.50
CA PHE A 943 57.09 4.97 -62.21
C PHE A 943 56.54 3.90 -61.31
N ALA A 944 57.15 3.63 -60.16
CA ALA A 944 56.72 2.65 -59.17
C ALA A 944 56.65 3.26 -57.78
N VAL A 945 55.69 2.78 -57.00
CA VAL A 945 55.64 3.07 -55.56
C VAL A 945 55.88 1.73 -54.87
N GLU A 946 57.05 1.66 -54.22
CA GLU A 946 57.53 0.49 -53.49
C GLU A 946 57.35 0.71 -51.97
N LYS A 947 57.42 -0.35 -51.13
CA LYS A 947 57.37 -0.22 -49.67
C LYS A 947 58.42 0.73 -49.10
N ALA A 948 59.50 1.00 -49.80
CA ALA A 948 60.59 1.85 -49.39
C ALA A 948 60.47 3.29 -49.91
N GLY A 949 59.53 3.62 -50.77
CA GLY A 949 59.36 4.95 -51.34
C GLY A 949 58.94 4.99 -52.81
N LEU A 950 59.12 6.16 -53.45
CA LEU A 950 58.84 6.40 -54.87
C LEU A 950 60.08 6.12 -55.69
N VAL A 951 59.91 5.37 -56.80
CA VAL A 951 60.98 5.15 -57.79
C VAL A 951 60.49 5.63 -59.15
N LEU A 952 61.23 6.57 -59.71
CA LEU A 952 61.07 7.01 -61.10
C LEU A 952 62.32 6.66 -61.90
N SER A 953 62.17 5.86 -63.00
CA SER A 953 63.25 5.49 -63.87
C SER A 953 62.89 5.95 -65.31
N VAL A 954 63.79 6.71 -65.94
CA VAL A 954 63.67 7.14 -67.31
C VAL A 954 64.87 6.59 -68.07
N ARG A 955 64.69 5.82 -69.14
CA ARG A 955 65.70 5.13 -69.91
C ARG A 955 65.53 5.43 -71.39
N ASP A 956 66.57 5.76 -72.09
CA ASP A 956 66.64 5.87 -73.57
C ASP A 956 67.60 4.83 -74.12
N ASP A 957 67.52 4.63 -75.44
CA ASP A 957 68.37 3.75 -76.25
C ASP A 957 69.41 4.51 -77.11
N GLY A 958 69.65 5.74 -76.81
CA GLY A 958 70.44 6.72 -77.52
C GLY A 958 71.95 6.46 -77.43
N LYS A 959 72.65 7.50 -77.78
CA LYS A 959 74.16 7.40 -77.86
C LYS A 959 74.86 7.44 -76.51
N GLY A 960 74.12 7.64 -75.42
CA GLY A 960 74.69 7.75 -74.07
C GLY A 960 75.56 9.04 -73.93
N PHE A 961 76.24 9.17 -72.83
CA PHE A 961 77.25 10.22 -72.61
C PHE A 961 78.35 9.72 -71.68
N ASP A 962 79.51 10.27 -71.87
CA ASP A 962 80.66 9.95 -71.01
C ASP A 962 80.55 10.61 -69.64
N ALA A 963 80.25 9.78 -68.62
CA ALA A 963 80.07 10.24 -67.22
C ALA A 963 81.36 10.76 -66.57
N THR A 964 82.52 10.61 -67.19
CA THR A 964 83.82 11.04 -66.65
C THR A 964 84.17 12.47 -67.06
N GLN A 965 83.49 13.08 -68.04
CA GLN A 965 83.67 14.45 -68.45
C GLN A 965 82.80 15.43 -67.64
N PRO A 966 83.28 16.60 -67.29
CA PRO A 966 82.46 17.57 -66.59
C PRO A 966 81.26 18.00 -67.44
N PRO A 967 80.04 17.95 -66.92
CA PRO A 967 78.84 18.25 -67.73
C PRO A 967 78.83 19.69 -68.24
N ALA A 968 78.61 19.88 -69.53
CA ALA A 968 78.54 21.19 -70.16
C ALA A 968 77.29 22.00 -69.84
N GLY A 969 76.59 21.72 -68.75
CA GLY A 969 75.36 22.42 -68.30
C GLY A 969 74.96 22.15 -66.88
N ASN A 970 74.17 23.02 -66.26
CA ASN A 970 73.66 22.93 -64.83
C ASN A 970 72.52 21.89 -64.56
N GLY A 971 72.00 21.22 -65.60
CA GLY A 971 70.86 20.33 -65.52
C GLY A 971 71.05 19.14 -64.59
N LEU A 972 72.20 18.39 -64.69
CA LEU A 972 72.49 17.24 -63.86
C LEU A 972 72.73 17.62 -62.40
N ALA A 973 73.41 18.77 -62.13
CA ALA A 973 73.63 19.32 -60.81
C ALA A 973 72.32 19.70 -60.16
N SER A 974 71.43 20.36 -60.88
CA SER A 974 70.07 20.72 -60.42
C SER A 974 69.21 19.52 -60.11
N MET A 975 69.26 18.49 -60.93
CA MET A 975 68.52 17.24 -60.66
C MET A 975 68.97 16.53 -59.34
N ARG A 976 70.32 16.52 -59.11
CA ARG A 976 70.87 15.96 -57.85
C ARG A 976 70.50 16.77 -56.66
N GLN A 977 70.59 18.10 -56.74
CA GLN A 977 70.15 18.96 -55.66
C GLN A 977 68.67 18.87 -55.32
N ARG A 978 67.78 18.69 -56.32
CA ARG A 978 66.38 18.47 -56.18
C ARG A 978 66.07 17.08 -55.56
N ALA A 979 66.82 16.05 -55.94
CA ALA A 979 66.71 14.76 -55.35
C ALA A 979 67.12 14.73 -53.87
N ALA A 980 68.20 15.46 -53.53
CA ALA A 980 68.69 15.66 -52.17
C ALA A 980 67.69 16.43 -51.28
N SER A 981 67.00 17.45 -51.84
CA SER A 981 65.96 18.21 -51.12
C SER A 981 64.75 17.31 -50.73
N LEU A 982 64.56 16.20 -51.43
CA LEU A 982 63.57 15.20 -51.09
C LEU A 982 64.12 14.05 -50.25
N ASN A 983 65.27 14.16 -49.67
CA ASN A 983 66.03 13.11 -49.00
C ASN A 983 66.12 11.85 -49.85
N GLY A 984 66.12 12.04 -51.20
CA GLY A 984 66.17 10.99 -52.17
C GLY A 984 67.55 10.83 -52.80
N SER A 985 67.74 9.78 -53.56
CA SER A 985 68.95 9.55 -54.34
C SER A 985 68.64 9.56 -55.86
N LEU A 986 69.50 10.18 -56.60
CA LEU A 986 69.47 10.18 -58.09
C LEU A 986 70.66 9.45 -58.60
N GLU A 987 70.40 8.38 -59.32
CA GLU A 987 71.42 7.56 -59.99
C GLU A 987 71.27 7.72 -61.52
N ILE A 988 72.41 8.01 -62.17
CA ILE A 988 72.48 8.12 -63.66
C ILE A 988 73.49 7.10 -64.13
N THR A 989 73.03 6.13 -64.91
CA THR A 989 73.87 5.03 -65.42
C THR A 989 73.82 5.01 -66.94
N VAL A 990 74.90 4.63 -67.59
CA VAL A 990 74.96 4.33 -69.02
C VAL A 990 74.77 2.83 -69.16
N ASP A 991 73.80 2.44 -69.92
CA ASP A 991 73.32 1.00 -70.00
C ASP A 991 74.02 0.34 -71.28
N GLY A 992 75.17 -0.23 -71.00
CA GLY A 992 75.95 -0.89 -72.08
C GLY A 992 76.69 0.13 -73.03
N ALA A 993 76.82 -0.21 -74.32
CA ALA A 993 77.47 0.64 -75.31
C ALA A 993 76.57 1.74 -75.85
N ARG A 994 75.25 1.77 -75.54
CA ARG A 994 74.30 2.77 -76.01
C ARG A 994 73.15 2.92 -75.01
N GLY A 995 72.75 4.19 -74.69
CA GLY A 995 71.59 4.58 -73.87
C GLY A 995 71.92 5.09 -72.50
N THR A 996 71.02 5.87 -71.87
CA THR A 996 71.13 6.43 -70.52
C THR A 996 69.94 6.04 -69.69
N ARG A 997 70.22 5.77 -68.43
CA ARG A 997 69.14 5.52 -67.42
C ARG A 997 69.34 6.49 -66.29
N VAL A 998 68.27 7.24 -65.98
CA VAL A 998 68.10 8.14 -64.83
C VAL A 998 67.12 7.51 -63.86
N THR A 999 67.56 7.18 -62.65
CA THR A 999 66.76 6.63 -61.65
C THR A 999 66.67 7.54 -60.39
N LEU A 1000 65.57 8.05 -60.09
CA LEU A 1000 65.24 8.78 -58.82
C LEU A 1000 64.55 7.77 -57.82
N ARG A 1001 65.14 7.80 -56.60
CA ARG A 1001 64.56 7.08 -55.47
C ARG A 1001 64.26 8.06 -54.33
N VAL A 1002 63.00 8.23 -53.90
CA VAL A 1002 62.60 9.09 -52.81
C VAL A 1002 62.05 8.25 -51.68
N PRO A 1003 62.69 8.19 -50.50
CA PRO A 1003 62.20 7.40 -49.37
C PRO A 1003 60.98 8.06 -48.69
N GLY A 1004 60.17 7.26 -48.02
CA GLY A 1004 59.20 7.73 -47.02
C GLY A 1004 57.90 8.33 -47.57
N ILE A 1005 57.17 7.67 -48.46
CA ILE A 1005 55.77 8.03 -48.71
C ILE A 1005 54.91 7.30 -47.67
N THR A 1006 54.54 8.02 -46.60
CA THR A 1006 53.57 7.52 -45.62
C THR A 1006 52.17 7.54 -46.26
N TYR A 1007 51.67 6.42 -46.68
CA TYR A 1007 50.26 6.31 -47.03
C TYR A 1007 49.40 6.40 -45.74
N LEU A 1008 48.68 7.46 -45.62
CA LEU A 1008 47.55 7.45 -44.68
C LEU A 1008 46.47 6.53 -45.30
N HIS A 1009 46.53 5.25 -44.94
CA HIS A 1009 45.40 4.37 -45.11
C HIS A 1009 44.26 4.90 -44.22
N ARG A 1010 43.16 5.22 -44.81
CA ARG A 1010 41.89 5.24 -44.10
C ARG A 1010 41.34 3.80 -43.98
#